data_1c2134794827ea92b20f5961362fe6d9
#
_entry.id   1c2134794827ea92b20f5961362fe6d9
#
_cell.length_a   1.000
_cell.length_b   1.000
_cell.length_c   1.000
_cell.angle_alpha   90.00
_cell.angle_beta   90.00
_cell.angle_gamma   90.00
#
_symmetry.space_group_name_H-M   'P 1'
#
loop_
_entity.id
_entity.type
_entity.pdbx_description
1 polymer ?
#
loop_
_entity_poly.entity_id
_entity_poly.type
_entity_poly.pdbx_seq_one_letter_code
_entity_poly.pdbx_strand_id
1 'polypeptide(L)'
;MSEEIKKNNYSADSIQALEGMEHVRMRPSMYIGDVGVRGLHHLVYEVVDNSIDEAMGGHCDTIGVAINEDGSVTVEDNGRGIPVDLHKKEGVSALEVVMTKIGAGGKFDKDSYKVSGGLHGVGVSVVNALSVHMKSTVFRDGKIYEQEYERGKAVYPVKQVGETDKRGTRQTFYPDNTIFTQTTEFSYDTLSARMRELSYLNKGITITFTDKREVDDKGEFKVEVFHSDEGLKEYIRYLDGNREPIISHVISMDHEKGEIPVEVALIYNTSYTENIFSYVNNINTHEGGTHLQGFRSGLTRTLKKYADASGMLDKLKFEIAGDDFREGLTAIISVKVQEPQFEGQTKTKLGNREVVSPVSQAVGEMLENYLEENPNDARIIIQKVILAAQARHAAKKAREMVQRKTVMGGGGLPGKLSDCSEQDPARCEVYLVEGDSAGGTAKQGRDRAFQAILPLRGKILNVEKAMHHKVFENEEIRNIFTALGVTVGTAEDSKALNLEKLRYHKVIIMCDADVDGSHISTLILTFFFRFMKELIEEGHVYIAAPPLYLVKKGNKKEYAWNDVQRDQANERMGGSAAIQRYKGLGEMNAEQLWETTMDPSFRTLRQVNIDSLAEADRVFSMLMGDEVPPRREFIEKNAVYANIDA
;
A
#
# COMPACT_ATOMS: atom_id res chain seq x y z
N MET A 1 13.72 -8.43 -53.89
CA MET A 1 14.25 -7.21 -53.21
C MET A 1 14.77 -7.70 -51.87
N SER A 2 16.08 -7.67 -51.69
CA SER A 2 16.76 -8.10 -50.47
C SER A 2 16.55 -7.08 -49.35
N GLU A 3 15.89 -7.47 -48.28
CA GLU A 3 15.87 -6.72 -47.02
C GLU A 3 17.30 -6.68 -46.46
N GLU A 4 17.88 -5.50 -46.45
CA GLU A 4 19.12 -5.22 -45.73
C GLU A 4 18.85 -5.32 -44.21
N ILE A 5 19.32 -6.42 -43.62
CA ILE A 5 19.44 -6.57 -42.18
C ILE A 5 20.40 -5.50 -41.68
N LYS A 6 19.89 -4.42 -41.08
CA LYS A 6 20.70 -3.44 -40.36
C LYS A 6 21.50 -4.20 -39.30
N LYS A 7 22.79 -4.41 -39.56
CA LYS A 7 23.74 -4.90 -38.54
C LYS A 7 23.76 -3.87 -37.42
N ASN A 8 23.19 -4.23 -36.27
CA ASN A 8 23.39 -3.52 -35.01
C ASN A 8 24.89 -3.57 -34.69
N ASN A 9 25.61 -2.49 -35.00
CA ASN A 9 27.01 -2.35 -34.58
C ASN A 9 27.05 -2.01 -33.10
N TYR A 10 27.05 -3.04 -32.23
CA TYR A 10 27.36 -2.88 -30.82
C TYR A 10 28.88 -2.67 -30.71
N SER A 11 29.30 -1.42 -30.52
CA SER A 11 30.69 -0.98 -30.40
C SER A 11 30.88 -0.19 -29.10
N ALA A 12 32.11 0.14 -28.76
CA ALA A 12 32.44 0.97 -27.59
C ALA A 12 31.68 2.31 -27.62
N ASP A 13 31.45 2.86 -28.80
CA ASP A 13 30.71 4.14 -28.99
C ASP A 13 29.20 3.99 -28.68
N SER A 14 28.67 2.76 -28.61
CA SER A 14 27.29 2.53 -28.22
C SER A 14 27.10 2.39 -26.70
N ILE A 15 28.18 2.40 -25.93
CA ILE A 15 28.16 2.35 -24.46
C ILE A 15 28.07 3.78 -23.94
N GLN A 16 26.90 4.12 -23.35
CA GLN A 16 26.68 5.41 -22.68
C GLN A 16 26.96 5.27 -21.19
N ALA A 17 27.85 6.09 -20.65
CA ALA A 17 28.04 6.25 -19.20
C ALA A 17 27.17 7.42 -18.73
N LEU A 18 26.07 7.12 -18.03
CA LEU A 18 25.20 8.13 -17.43
C LEU A 18 25.66 8.39 -15.99
N GLU A 19 25.82 9.64 -15.62
CA GLU A 19 26.25 10.04 -14.28
C GLU A 19 25.23 10.97 -13.60
N GLY A 20 25.12 10.87 -12.30
CA GLY A 20 24.37 11.81 -11.46
C GLY A 20 22.88 11.93 -11.84
N MET A 21 22.42 13.17 -12.03
CA MET A 21 21.02 13.49 -12.30
C MET A 21 20.49 12.93 -13.62
N GLU A 22 21.34 12.77 -14.62
CA GLU A 22 20.95 12.21 -15.91
C GLU A 22 20.59 10.72 -15.77
N HIS A 23 21.34 9.98 -14.95
CA HIS A 23 20.99 8.58 -14.65
C HIS A 23 19.64 8.47 -13.93
N VAL A 24 19.36 9.35 -12.96
CA VAL A 24 18.05 9.38 -12.26
C VAL A 24 16.91 9.62 -13.25
N ARG A 25 17.05 10.59 -14.14
CA ARG A 25 16.01 10.93 -15.13
C ARG A 25 15.79 9.82 -16.17
N MET A 26 16.86 9.11 -16.55
CA MET A 26 16.76 7.98 -17.50
C MET A 26 16.24 6.69 -16.87
N ARG A 27 16.42 6.49 -15.57
CA ARG A 27 16.02 5.30 -14.83
C ARG A 27 15.34 5.64 -13.50
N PRO A 28 14.25 6.43 -13.50
CA PRO A 28 13.62 6.92 -12.28
C PRO A 28 13.13 5.78 -11.38
N SER A 29 12.61 4.69 -11.94
CA SER A 29 12.09 3.55 -11.19
C SER A 29 13.13 2.87 -10.29
N MET A 30 14.44 3.00 -10.58
CA MET A 30 15.50 2.50 -9.69
C MET A 30 15.55 3.25 -8.36
N TYR A 31 15.04 4.49 -8.31
CA TYR A 31 15.12 5.38 -7.13
C TYR A 31 13.78 5.53 -6.42
N ILE A 32 12.66 5.55 -7.17
CA ILE A 32 11.32 5.80 -6.63
C ILE A 32 10.34 4.62 -6.81
N GLY A 33 10.82 3.47 -7.30
CA GLY A 33 10.04 2.24 -7.50
C GLY A 33 9.29 2.22 -8.82
N ASP A 34 8.46 3.19 -9.11
CA ASP A 34 7.72 3.33 -10.38
C ASP A 34 7.60 4.80 -10.80
N VAL A 35 7.01 5.08 -11.96
CA VAL A 35 6.72 6.42 -12.48
C VAL A 35 5.22 6.73 -12.57
N GLY A 36 4.39 5.91 -11.96
CA GLY A 36 2.96 6.11 -11.81
C GLY A 36 2.60 6.91 -10.56
N VAL A 37 1.37 6.72 -10.09
CA VAL A 37 0.83 7.43 -8.91
C VAL A 37 1.69 7.19 -7.66
N ARG A 38 2.14 5.96 -7.43
CA ARG A 38 2.95 5.60 -6.25
C ARG A 38 4.31 6.33 -6.26
N GLY A 39 5.03 6.30 -7.38
CA GLY A 39 6.31 7.00 -7.52
C GLY A 39 6.16 8.51 -7.41
N LEU A 40 5.04 9.07 -7.90
CA LEU A 40 4.72 10.50 -7.74
C LEU A 40 4.62 10.89 -6.26
N HIS A 41 3.85 10.13 -5.45
CA HIS A 41 3.71 10.39 -4.01
C HIS A 41 5.01 10.16 -3.25
N HIS A 42 5.87 9.25 -3.72
CA HIS A 42 7.18 9.00 -3.12
C HIS A 42 8.07 10.25 -3.10
N LEU A 43 7.93 11.16 -4.08
CA LEU A 43 8.64 12.44 -4.07
C LEU A 43 8.32 13.27 -2.81
N VAL A 44 7.05 13.29 -2.40
CA VAL A 44 6.62 13.99 -1.18
C VAL A 44 7.20 13.30 0.05
N TYR A 45 7.17 11.96 0.09
CA TYR A 45 7.71 11.19 1.21
C TYR A 45 9.20 11.46 1.42
N GLU A 46 10.01 11.51 0.37
CA GLU A 46 11.45 11.79 0.48
C GLU A 46 11.75 13.19 1.05
N VAL A 47 10.91 14.19 0.77
CA VAL A 47 11.08 15.52 1.34
C VAL A 47 10.59 15.59 2.79
N VAL A 48 9.43 15.00 3.09
CA VAL A 48 8.87 14.95 4.46
C VAL A 48 9.77 14.13 5.38
N ASP A 49 10.29 12.98 4.92
CA ASP A 49 11.19 12.14 5.71
C ASP A 49 12.49 12.87 6.12
N ASN A 50 12.93 13.87 5.34
CA ASN A 50 14.05 14.72 5.76
C ASN A 50 13.68 15.62 6.97
N SER A 51 12.46 16.16 7.00
CA SER A 51 11.94 16.93 8.14
C SER A 51 11.72 16.04 9.36
N ILE A 52 11.26 14.81 9.15
CA ILE A 52 11.14 13.77 10.21
C ILE A 52 12.51 13.38 10.77
N ASP A 53 13.55 13.28 9.93
CA ASP A 53 14.92 13.01 10.41
C ASP A 53 15.44 14.16 11.30
N GLU A 54 15.10 15.43 11.02
CA GLU A 54 15.38 16.56 11.92
C GLU A 54 14.63 16.41 13.24
N ALA A 55 13.39 15.90 13.20
CA ALA A 55 12.59 15.68 14.40
C ALA A 55 13.14 14.52 15.25
N MET A 56 13.55 13.41 14.63
CA MET A 56 14.25 12.31 15.33
C MET A 56 15.55 12.76 15.96
N GLY A 57 16.21 13.76 15.36
CA GLY A 57 17.38 14.42 15.94
C GLY A 57 17.07 15.40 17.09
N GLY A 58 15.80 15.62 17.41
CA GLY A 58 15.35 16.57 18.44
C GLY A 58 15.41 18.04 18.01
N HIS A 59 15.46 18.32 16.71
CA HIS A 59 15.65 19.67 16.17
C HIS A 59 14.39 20.27 15.53
N CYS A 60 13.35 19.46 15.28
CA CYS A 60 12.12 19.83 14.63
C CYS A 60 10.92 19.29 15.42
N ASP A 61 9.87 20.09 15.57
CA ASP A 61 8.60 19.70 16.19
C ASP A 61 7.37 20.10 15.36
N THR A 62 7.58 20.88 14.28
CA THR A 62 6.50 21.38 13.44
C THR A 62 6.85 21.25 11.97
N ILE A 63 5.97 20.59 11.22
CA ILE A 63 6.11 20.35 9.78
C ILE A 63 4.84 20.80 9.08
N GLY A 64 4.97 21.64 8.05
CA GLY A 64 3.90 22.05 7.17
C GLY A 64 4.04 21.38 5.80
N VAL A 65 2.97 20.76 5.31
CA VAL A 65 2.90 20.17 3.96
C VAL A 65 1.73 20.81 3.23
N ALA A 66 1.92 21.25 2.00
CA ALA A 66 0.85 21.85 1.21
C ALA A 66 0.89 21.38 -0.24
N ILE A 67 -0.25 20.98 -0.78
CA ILE A 67 -0.47 20.89 -2.22
C ILE A 67 -0.93 22.28 -2.66
N ASN A 68 -0.18 22.94 -3.54
CA ASN A 68 -0.47 24.29 -3.99
C ASN A 68 -1.47 24.29 -5.15
N GLU A 69 -2.06 25.45 -5.45
CA GLU A 69 -3.03 25.66 -6.55
C GLU A 69 -2.46 25.28 -7.90
N ASP A 70 -1.16 25.48 -8.12
CA ASP A 70 -0.44 25.17 -9.36
C ASP A 70 -0.05 23.68 -9.48
N GLY A 71 -0.41 22.84 -8.50
CA GLY A 71 -0.07 21.41 -8.45
C GLY A 71 1.33 21.12 -7.91
N SER A 72 2.10 22.13 -7.51
CA SER A 72 3.36 21.92 -6.78
C SER A 72 3.11 21.49 -5.34
N VAL A 73 4.13 20.91 -4.70
CA VAL A 73 4.10 20.58 -3.27
C VAL A 73 5.14 21.38 -2.52
N THR A 74 4.74 21.95 -1.39
CA THR A 74 5.61 22.63 -0.44
C THR A 74 5.68 21.85 0.87
N VAL A 75 6.90 21.59 1.33
CA VAL A 75 7.20 21.05 2.66
C VAL A 75 8.06 22.05 3.41
N GLU A 76 7.65 22.45 4.61
CA GLU A 76 8.37 23.38 5.49
C GLU A 76 8.53 22.76 6.87
N ASP A 77 9.73 22.81 7.44
CA ASP A 77 10.04 22.39 8.79
C ASP A 77 10.66 23.54 9.61
N ASN A 78 10.66 23.40 10.93
CA ASN A 78 11.35 24.29 11.85
C ASN A 78 12.67 23.70 12.40
N GLY A 79 13.32 22.82 11.62
CA GLY A 79 14.59 22.19 11.94
C GLY A 79 15.78 23.15 11.96
N ARG A 80 16.99 22.59 11.84
CA ARG A 80 18.24 23.39 11.85
C ARG A 80 18.47 24.19 10.57
N GLY A 81 17.80 23.85 9.49
CA GLY A 81 18.06 24.36 8.13
C GLY A 81 19.30 23.72 7.50
N ILE A 82 19.24 23.43 6.21
CA ILE A 82 20.38 22.86 5.47
C ILE A 82 21.54 23.85 5.49
N PRO A 83 22.81 23.42 5.72
CA PRO A 83 23.98 24.31 5.66
C PRO A 83 24.10 24.96 4.28
N VAL A 84 24.43 26.25 4.26
CA VAL A 84 24.57 27.06 3.04
C VAL A 84 26.00 27.50 2.78
N ASP A 85 26.92 27.18 3.71
CA ASP A 85 28.33 27.47 3.60
C ASP A 85 28.98 26.76 2.42
N LEU A 86 30.13 27.30 1.96
CA LEU A 86 30.90 26.73 0.87
C LEU A 86 31.43 25.34 1.23
N HIS A 87 31.08 24.32 0.44
CA HIS A 87 31.62 22.98 0.56
C HIS A 87 33.02 22.93 -0.03
N LYS A 88 34.04 22.77 0.82
CA LYS A 88 35.47 22.93 0.45
C LYS A 88 35.92 22.07 -0.72
N LYS A 89 35.39 20.87 -0.87
CA LYS A 89 35.77 19.92 -1.94
C LYS A 89 35.05 20.20 -3.25
N GLU A 90 33.77 20.60 -3.20
CA GLU A 90 32.93 20.75 -4.38
C GLU A 90 32.93 22.20 -4.94
N GLY A 91 33.39 23.18 -4.14
CA GLY A 91 33.48 24.57 -4.57
C GLY A 91 32.16 25.33 -4.71
N VAL A 92 31.03 24.71 -4.30
CA VAL A 92 29.68 25.28 -4.29
C VAL A 92 29.10 25.19 -2.87
N SER A 93 27.93 25.76 -2.62
CA SER A 93 27.29 25.69 -1.30
C SER A 93 26.95 24.23 -0.90
N ALA A 94 26.95 23.94 0.41
CA ALA A 94 26.53 22.62 0.89
C ALA A 94 25.07 22.33 0.50
N LEU A 95 24.19 23.34 0.47
CA LEU A 95 22.83 23.22 -0.08
C LEU A 95 22.84 22.72 -1.52
N GLU A 96 23.64 23.34 -2.40
CA GLU A 96 23.74 22.92 -3.80
C GLU A 96 24.27 21.50 -3.93
N VAL A 97 25.26 21.12 -3.12
CA VAL A 97 25.81 19.74 -3.11
C VAL A 97 24.71 18.74 -2.76
N VAL A 98 23.94 18.98 -1.69
CA VAL A 98 22.84 18.08 -1.26
C VAL A 98 21.74 17.99 -2.30
N MET A 99 21.44 19.08 -2.99
CA MET A 99 20.36 19.14 -3.97
C MET A 99 20.75 18.58 -5.34
N THR A 100 22.05 18.58 -5.71
CA THR A 100 22.50 18.27 -7.08
C THR A 100 23.46 17.09 -7.18
N LYS A 101 23.87 16.51 -6.06
CA LYS A 101 24.80 15.35 -6.06
C LYS A 101 24.16 14.14 -5.44
N ILE A 102 24.29 13.00 -6.11
CA ILE A 102 23.91 11.69 -5.56
C ILE A 102 24.96 11.25 -4.55
N GLY A 103 24.51 10.69 -3.40
CA GLY A 103 25.41 10.24 -2.35
C GLY A 103 26.01 11.39 -1.54
N ALA A 104 25.34 12.54 -1.49
CA ALA A 104 25.71 13.68 -0.67
C ALA A 104 24.68 13.92 0.45
N GLY A 105 25.14 14.25 1.65
CA GLY A 105 24.24 14.57 2.77
C GLY A 105 24.92 14.51 4.12
N GLY A 106 24.38 15.22 5.11
CA GLY A 106 24.89 15.23 6.49
C GLY A 106 24.61 13.94 7.29
N LYS A 107 23.78 13.04 6.74
CA LYS A 107 23.37 11.80 7.40
C LYS A 107 24.45 10.70 7.37
N PHE A 108 25.54 10.90 6.63
CA PHE A 108 26.74 10.06 6.69
C PHE A 108 27.60 10.35 7.93
N ASP A 109 27.38 11.49 8.60
CA ASP A 109 28.05 11.85 9.84
C ASP A 109 27.20 11.44 11.04
N LYS A 110 27.69 10.45 11.80
CA LYS A 110 27.02 9.87 12.98
C LYS A 110 26.90 10.86 14.16
N ASP A 111 27.77 11.86 14.21
CA ASP A 111 27.69 12.90 15.25
C ASP A 111 26.52 13.86 14.98
N SER A 112 26.17 14.06 13.70
CA SER A 112 25.07 14.91 13.27
C SER A 112 23.69 14.21 13.31
N TYR A 113 23.66 12.91 13.00
CA TYR A 113 22.44 12.09 13.01
C TYR A 113 22.72 10.68 13.53
N LYS A 114 22.31 10.40 14.76
CA LYS A 114 22.46 9.06 15.37
C LYS A 114 21.58 8.01 14.69
N VAL A 115 20.38 8.41 14.31
CA VAL A 115 19.38 7.59 13.61
C VAL A 115 18.75 8.44 12.53
N SER A 116 18.56 7.90 11.34
CA SER A 116 17.83 8.56 10.24
C SER A 116 17.16 7.52 9.33
N GLY A 117 16.06 7.92 8.69
CA GLY A 117 15.42 7.15 7.62
C GLY A 117 16.16 7.29 6.29
N GLY A 118 16.76 8.47 6.05
CA GLY A 118 17.55 8.75 4.86
C GLY A 118 18.99 8.24 5.00
N LEU A 119 19.34 7.16 4.28
CA LEU A 119 20.64 6.48 4.40
C LEU A 119 21.57 6.68 3.21
N HIS A 120 21.00 6.86 2.02
CA HIS A 120 21.75 6.80 0.78
C HIS A 120 22.19 8.18 0.25
N GLY A 121 21.74 9.28 0.87
CA GLY A 121 22.05 10.64 0.43
C GLY A 121 21.51 10.95 -0.98
N VAL A 122 20.36 10.35 -1.35
CA VAL A 122 19.81 10.47 -2.70
C VAL A 122 18.40 11.09 -2.74
N GLY A 123 17.64 11.05 -1.65
CA GLY A 123 16.21 11.37 -1.65
C GLY A 123 15.88 12.72 -2.26
N VAL A 124 16.30 13.81 -1.65
CA VAL A 124 15.98 15.16 -2.13
C VAL A 124 16.61 15.49 -3.50
N SER A 125 17.78 14.94 -3.80
CA SER A 125 18.42 15.12 -5.10
C SER A 125 17.66 14.37 -6.22
N VAL A 126 17.06 13.23 -5.92
CA VAL A 126 16.14 12.52 -6.82
C VAL A 126 14.87 13.32 -7.03
N VAL A 127 14.25 13.90 -6.00
CA VAL A 127 13.09 14.80 -6.15
C VAL A 127 13.44 15.96 -7.07
N ASN A 128 14.59 16.60 -6.89
CA ASN A 128 15.08 17.67 -7.74
C ASN A 128 15.25 17.20 -9.20
N ALA A 129 15.89 16.06 -9.43
CA ALA A 129 16.09 15.52 -10.78
C ALA A 129 14.77 15.20 -11.51
N LEU A 130 13.73 14.79 -10.78
CA LEU A 130 12.42 14.40 -11.31
C LEU A 130 11.39 15.53 -11.30
N SER A 131 11.81 16.76 -10.96
CA SER A 131 10.99 17.96 -10.98
C SER A 131 11.36 18.87 -12.15
N VAL A 132 10.36 19.51 -12.77
CA VAL A 132 10.59 20.58 -13.76
C VAL A 132 11.29 21.74 -13.08
N HIS A 133 10.78 22.13 -11.92
CA HIS A 133 11.28 23.23 -11.11
C HIS A 133 11.27 22.83 -9.64
N MET A 134 12.31 23.21 -8.91
CA MET A 134 12.38 23.09 -7.47
C MET A 134 13.00 24.33 -6.85
N LYS A 135 12.46 24.76 -5.70
CA LYS A 135 12.97 25.90 -4.93
C LYS A 135 13.24 25.49 -3.50
N SER A 136 14.46 25.72 -3.04
CA SER A 136 14.87 25.59 -1.65
C SER A 136 14.96 26.94 -0.99
N THR A 137 14.26 27.12 0.13
CA THR A 137 14.40 28.27 1.02
C THR A 137 14.91 27.78 2.37
N VAL A 138 16.03 28.31 2.83
CA VAL A 138 16.65 27.92 4.10
C VAL A 138 16.63 29.10 5.06
N PHE A 139 16.11 28.86 6.25
CA PHE A 139 16.06 29.81 7.37
C PHE A 139 17.14 29.42 8.39
N ARG A 140 18.27 30.13 8.38
CA ARG A 140 19.41 29.78 9.18
C ARG A 140 20.25 30.98 9.57
N ASP A 141 20.72 31.02 10.80
CA ASP A 141 21.62 32.06 11.34
C ASP A 141 21.07 33.49 11.18
N GLY A 142 19.76 33.65 11.37
CA GLY A 142 19.05 34.92 11.24
C GLY A 142 18.81 35.40 9.81
N LYS A 143 19.05 34.55 8.81
CA LYS A 143 18.99 34.90 7.39
C LYS A 143 18.11 33.94 6.60
N ILE A 144 17.60 34.46 5.47
CA ILE A 144 16.85 33.68 4.48
C ILE A 144 17.75 33.49 3.28
N TYR A 145 17.94 32.23 2.89
CA TYR A 145 18.68 31.85 1.70
C TYR A 145 17.77 31.14 0.72
N GLU A 146 17.94 31.41 -0.57
CA GLU A 146 17.18 30.77 -1.63
C GLU A 146 18.08 30.27 -2.75
N GLN A 147 17.68 29.13 -3.33
CA GLN A 147 18.26 28.59 -4.55
C GLN A 147 17.17 27.84 -5.34
N GLU A 148 17.18 28.00 -6.66
CA GLU A 148 16.24 27.33 -7.56
C GLU A 148 16.97 26.36 -8.47
N TYR A 149 16.22 25.34 -8.89
CA TYR A 149 16.74 24.24 -9.70
C TYR A 149 15.73 23.91 -10.80
N GLU A 150 16.27 23.51 -11.95
CA GLU A 150 15.49 22.97 -13.07
C GLU A 150 16.05 21.59 -13.43
N ARG A 151 15.20 20.57 -13.34
CA ARG A 151 15.53 19.18 -13.70
C ARG A 151 16.86 18.71 -13.10
N GLY A 152 17.09 19.01 -11.82
CA GLY A 152 18.28 18.61 -11.09
C GLY A 152 19.49 19.54 -11.22
N LYS A 153 19.39 20.65 -11.97
CA LYS A 153 20.50 21.60 -12.17
C LYS A 153 20.20 22.92 -11.45
N ALA A 154 21.18 23.48 -10.76
CA ALA A 154 21.04 24.80 -10.14
C ALA A 154 20.91 25.89 -11.23
N VAL A 155 19.91 26.76 -11.08
CA VAL A 155 19.70 27.93 -11.99
C VAL A 155 20.66 29.06 -11.66
N TYR A 156 20.94 29.21 -10.37
CA TYR A 156 21.88 30.22 -9.85
C TYR A 156 22.46 29.73 -8.51
N PRO A 157 23.62 30.25 -8.10
CA PRO A 157 24.19 29.97 -6.80
C PRO A 157 23.27 30.43 -5.64
N VAL A 158 23.35 29.79 -4.47
CA VAL A 158 22.57 30.20 -3.30
C VAL A 158 22.70 31.69 -3.01
N LYS A 159 21.57 32.36 -2.74
CA LYS A 159 21.51 33.81 -2.47
C LYS A 159 20.87 34.06 -1.13
N GLN A 160 21.44 35.01 -0.35
CA GLN A 160 20.75 35.59 0.77
C GLN A 160 19.71 36.59 0.25
N VAL A 161 18.45 36.40 0.64
CA VAL A 161 17.32 37.20 0.14
C VAL A 161 16.63 38.02 1.24
N GLY A 162 16.93 37.75 2.51
CA GLY A 162 16.33 38.45 3.63
C GLY A 162 16.90 38.07 4.99
N GLU A 163 16.26 38.60 6.05
CA GLU A 163 16.53 38.27 7.45
C GLU A 163 15.26 37.68 8.09
N THR A 164 15.41 36.84 9.11
CA THR A 164 14.30 36.15 9.76
C THR A 164 14.66 35.66 11.15
N ASP A 165 13.67 35.59 12.04
CA ASP A 165 13.79 34.90 13.33
C ASP A 165 13.42 33.42 13.24
N LYS A 166 12.92 32.95 12.07
CA LYS A 166 12.62 31.54 11.82
C LYS A 166 13.90 30.74 11.61
N ARG A 167 13.79 29.44 11.84
CA ARG A 167 14.78 28.44 11.45
C ARG A 167 14.09 27.32 10.69
N GLY A 168 14.82 26.56 9.88
CA GLY A 168 14.31 25.38 9.18
C GLY A 168 14.55 25.41 7.68
N THR A 169 13.87 24.52 6.98
CA THR A 169 13.97 24.41 5.53
C THR A 169 12.58 24.37 4.91
N ARG A 170 12.41 25.08 3.79
CA ARG A 170 11.22 24.98 2.93
C ARG A 170 11.67 24.50 1.54
N GLN A 171 11.03 23.41 1.10
CA GLN A 171 11.22 22.85 -0.23
C GLN A 171 9.90 22.94 -1.00
N THR A 172 9.93 23.55 -2.20
CA THR A 172 8.78 23.55 -3.11
C THR A 172 9.22 22.93 -4.43
N PHE A 173 8.49 21.92 -4.91
CA PHE A 173 8.85 21.23 -6.14
C PHE A 173 7.62 20.97 -7.02
N TYR A 174 7.87 20.90 -8.32
CA TYR A 174 6.88 20.67 -9.37
C TYR A 174 7.26 19.42 -10.17
N PRO A 175 6.50 18.32 -10.13
CA PRO A 175 6.83 17.08 -10.82
C PRO A 175 6.96 17.26 -12.32
N ASP A 176 7.92 16.55 -12.96
CA ASP A 176 8.12 16.63 -14.42
C ASP A 176 7.13 15.70 -15.15
N ASN A 177 6.19 16.28 -15.90
CA ASN A 177 5.19 15.57 -16.68
C ASN A 177 5.78 14.75 -17.84
N THR A 178 7.04 14.97 -18.21
CA THR A 178 7.74 14.13 -19.19
C THR A 178 8.19 12.80 -18.61
N ILE A 179 8.22 12.68 -17.28
CA ILE A 179 8.54 11.45 -16.52
C ILE A 179 7.26 10.84 -15.97
N PHE A 180 6.42 11.63 -15.28
CA PHE A 180 5.14 11.21 -14.74
C PHE A 180 4.03 11.39 -15.79
N THR A 181 4.07 10.54 -16.82
CA THR A 181 3.18 10.66 -18.00
C THR A 181 1.73 10.22 -17.73
N GLN A 182 1.47 9.48 -16.67
CA GLN A 182 0.12 9.03 -16.31
C GLN A 182 -0.64 10.11 -15.57
N THR A 183 0.00 10.75 -14.58
CA THR A 183 -0.57 11.85 -13.80
C THR A 183 0.54 12.61 -13.07
N THR A 184 0.33 13.92 -12.85
CA THR A 184 1.08 14.75 -11.91
C THR A 184 0.21 15.24 -10.74
N GLU A 185 -1.01 14.72 -10.63
CA GLU A 185 -1.95 15.08 -9.56
C GLU A 185 -1.71 14.25 -8.31
N PHE A 186 -1.48 14.95 -7.20
CA PHE A 186 -1.32 14.33 -5.89
C PHE A 186 -2.68 14.00 -5.27
N SER A 187 -2.80 12.77 -4.72
CA SER A 187 -3.96 12.36 -3.94
C SER A 187 -3.87 12.92 -2.53
N TYR A 188 -4.87 13.71 -2.13
CA TYR A 188 -4.97 14.22 -0.77
C TYR A 188 -5.02 13.09 0.26
N ASP A 189 -5.87 12.09 0.02
CA ASP A 189 -6.12 11.01 0.98
C ASP A 189 -4.86 10.16 1.20
N THR A 190 -4.11 9.88 0.14
CA THR A 190 -2.84 9.15 0.21
C THR A 190 -1.80 9.91 1.06
N LEU A 191 -1.65 11.21 0.83
CA LEU A 191 -0.71 12.03 1.60
C LEU A 191 -1.18 12.25 3.04
N SER A 192 -2.48 12.50 3.26
CA SER A 192 -3.08 12.65 4.60
C SER A 192 -2.86 11.39 5.45
N ALA A 193 -3.07 10.19 4.88
CA ALA A 193 -2.81 8.92 5.56
C ALA A 193 -1.34 8.80 6.02
N ARG A 194 -0.38 9.20 5.16
CA ARG A 194 1.04 9.17 5.51
C ARG A 194 1.41 10.22 6.57
N MET A 195 0.85 11.44 6.51
CA MET A 195 1.10 12.47 7.54
C MET A 195 0.56 12.02 8.91
N ARG A 196 -0.60 11.41 8.94
CA ARG A 196 -1.20 10.81 10.14
C ARG A 196 -0.31 9.70 10.71
N GLU A 197 0.13 8.77 9.88
CA GLU A 197 1.05 7.69 10.27
C GLU A 197 2.33 8.24 10.90
N LEU A 198 2.96 9.24 10.27
CA LEU A 198 4.18 9.86 10.77
C LEU A 198 3.98 10.59 12.10
N SER A 199 2.82 11.21 12.33
CA SER A 199 2.52 11.85 13.62
C SER A 199 2.42 10.85 14.77
N TYR A 200 1.90 9.65 14.51
CA TYR A 200 1.86 8.58 15.51
C TYR A 200 3.23 7.94 15.77
N LEU A 201 4.05 7.81 14.73
CA LEU A 201 5.41 7.24 14.85
C LEU A 201 6.40 8.20 15.52
N ASN A 202 6.06 9.49 15.56
CA ASN A 202 6.92 10.54 16.12
C ASN A 202 6.13 11.37 17.14
N LYS A 203 6.01 10.83 18.32
CA LYS A 203 5.31 11.45 19.45
C LYS A 203 5.72 12.90 19.68
N GLY A 204 4.74 13.81 19.81
CA GLY A 204 4.94 15.23 20.09
C GLY A 204 5.19 16.11 18.85
N ILE A 205 5.29 15.55 17.65
CA ILE A 205 5.37 16.31 16.41
C ILE A 205 3.99 16.81 16.00
N THR A 206 3.92 18.02 15.45
CA THR A 206 2.73 18.56 14.79
C THR A 206 2.96 18.65 13.29
N ILE A 207 2.13 17.96 12.51
CA ILE A 207 2.15 18.01 11.03
C ILE A 207 0.87 18.68 10.56
N THR A 208 0.99 19.83 9.88
CA THR A 208 -0.15 20.53 9.25
C THR A 208 -0.16 20.20 7.77
N PHE A 209 -1.25 19.63 7.27
CA PHE A 209 -1.42 19.32 5.85
C PHE A 209 -2.54 20.16 5.24
N THR A 210 -2.23 20.89 4.17
CA THR A 210 -3.14 21.82 3.50
C THR A 210 -3.30 21.45 2.03
N ASP A 211 -4.53 21.35 1.54
CA ASP A 211 -4.84 21.31 0.11
C ASP A 211 -5.36 22.67 -0.34
N LYS A 212 -4.59 23.36 -1.21
CA LYS A 212 -4.92 24.68 -1.72
C LYS A 212 -5.54 24.67 -3.11
N ARG A 213 -5.80 23.47 -3.66
CA ARG A 213 -6.36 23.35 -5.02
C ARG A 213 -7.82 23.78 -5.09
N GLU A 214 -8.54 23.57 -4.01
CA GLU A 214 -9.96 23.91 -3.91
C GLU A 214 -10.24 24.58 -2.57
N VAL A 215 -11.22 25.48 -2.54
CA VAL A 215 -11.74 26.08 -1.33
C VAL A 215 -13.15 25.58 -1.06
N ASP A 216 -13.54 25.51 0.20
CA ASP A 216 -14.89 25.18 0.60
C ASP A 216 -15.89 26.34 0.32
N ASP A 217 -17.17 26.13 0.64
CA ASP A 217 -18.24 27.15 0.48
C ASP A 217 -17.97 28.45 1.29
N LYS A 218 -17.04 28.42 2.23
CA LYS A 218 -16.62 29.59 3.04
C LYS A 218 -15.37 30.27 2.51
N GLY A 219 -14.75 29.71 1.46
CA GLY A 219 -13.49 30.20 0.90
C GLY A 219 -12.25 29.76 1.68
N GLU A 220 -12.35 28.72 2.51
CA GLU A 220 -11.24 28.18 3.28
C GLU A 220 -10.65 26.94 2.59
N PHE A 221 -9.32 26.78 2.69
CA PHE A 221 -8.65 25.59 2.19
C PHE A 221 -8.90 24.38 3.11
N LYS A 222 -8.85 23.19 2.56
CA LYS A 222 -8.88 21.95 3.34
C LYS A 222 -7.59 21.81 4.14
N VAL A 223 -7.69 21.86 5.47
CA VAL A 223 -6.55 21.78 6.42
C VAL A 223 -6.80 20.66 7.41
N GLU A 224 -5.84 19.76 7.57
CA GLU A 224 -5.80 18.78 8.66
C GLU A 224 -4.53 18.96 9.49
N VAL A 225 -4.66 18.84 10.80
CA VAL A 225 -3.54 18.89 11.76
C VAL A 225 -3.40 17.54 12.42
N PHE A 226 -2.25 16.93 12.29
CA PHE A 226 -1.91 15.64 12.88
C PHE A 226 -0.93 15.85 14.03
N HIS A 227 -1.31 15.35 15.19
CA HIS A 227 -0.51 15.39 16.41
C HIS A 227 -0.87 14.20 17.29
N SER A 228 0.10 13.62 17.98
CA SER A 228 -0.12 12.54 18.93
C SER A 228 0.75 12.69 20.16
N ASP A 229 0.12 12.62 21.33
CA ASP A 229 0.80 12.65 22.64
C ASP A 229 1.16 11.23 23.13
N GLU A 230 0.37 10.22 22.74
CA GLU A 230 0.56 8.83 23.15
C GLU A 230 1.23 7.94 22.09
N GLY A 231 1.47 8.46 20.87
CA GLY A 231 2.22 7.76 19.82
C GLY A 231 1.57 6.46 19.38
N LEU A 232 2.31 5.34 19.47
CA LEU A 232 1.83 4.04 19.00
C LEU A 232 0.56 3.55 19.71
N LYS A 233 0.25 3.99 20.93
CA LYS A 233 -1.00 3.64 21.61
C LYS A 233 -2.21 4.23 20.90
N GLU A 234 -2.11 5.50 20.49
CA GLU A 234 -3.17 6.13 19.70
C GLU A 234 -3.26 5.52 18.31
N TYR A 235 -2.12 5.16 17.73
CA TYR A 235 -2.09 4.52 16.43
C TYR A 235 -2.81 3.15 16.45
N ILE A 236 -2.58 2.32 17.46
CA ILE A 236 -3.31 1.06 17.65
C ILE A 236 -4.82 1.31 17.78
N ARG A 237 -5.24 2.31 18.58
CA ARG A 237 -6.67 2.65 18.72
C ARG A 237 -7.28 3.11 17.39
N TYR A 238 -6.53 3.85 16.60
CA TYR A 238 -6.96 4.28 15.26
C TYR A 238 -7.11 3.08 14.31
N LEU A 239 -6.14 2.17 14.27
CA LEU A 239 -6.16 1.00 13.39
C LEU A 239 -7.20 -0.03 13.80
N ASP A 240 -7.38 -0.23 15.10
CA ASP A 240 -8.26 -1.26 15.67
C ASP A 240 -9.67 -0.75 16.01
N GLY A 241 -9.93 0.54 15.82
CA GLY A 241 -11.19 1.20 16.22
C GLY A 241 -12.46 0.65 15.57
N ASN A 242 -12.33 -0.18 14.55
CA ASN A 242 -13.44 -0.86 13.87
C ASN A 242 -13.60 -2.32 14.31
N ARG A 243 -12.89 -2.76 15.36
CA ARG A 243 -12.93 -4.12 15.90
C ARG A 243 -13.27 -4.08 17.39
N GLU A 244 -13.91 -5.12 17.87
CA GLU A 244 -14.21 -5.27 19.30
C GLU A 244 -12.97 -5.82 20.03
N PRO A 245 -12.34 -5.03 20.94
CA PRO A 245 -11.20 -5.51 21.71
C PRO A 245 -11.64 -6.54 22.75
N ILE A 246 -10.82 -7.58 22.97
CA ILE A 246 -11.08 -8.58 24.03
C ILE A 246 -10.37 -8.28 25.34
N ILE A 247 -9.46 -7.29 25.33
CA ILE A 247 -8.78 -6.75 26.51
C ILE A 247 -9.01 -5.23 26.58
N SER A 248 -9.03 -4.70 27.81
CA SER A 248 -9.45 -3.32 28.05
C SER A 248 -8.38 -2.26 27.72
N HIS A 249 -7.13 -2.65 27.62
CA HIS A 249 -6.01 -1.72 27.48
C HIS A 249 -5.06 -2.15 26.37
N VAL A 250 -4.50 -1.17 25.66
CA VAL A 250 -3.40 -1.39 24.72
C VAL A 250 -2.15 -1.77 25.52
N ILE A 251 -1.58 -2.92 25.21
CA ILE A 251 -0.28 -3.35 25.75
C ILE A 251 0.79 -2.58 25.01
N SER A 252 1.63 -1.84 25.69
CA SER A 252 2.65 -1.01 25.04
C SER A 252 3.92 -0.91 25.86
N MET A 253 5.01 -0.72 25.15
CA MET A 253 6.34 -0.50 25.70
C MET A 253 7.09 0.49 24.82
N ASP A 254 7.83 1.36 25.51
CA ASP A 254 8.87 2.19 24.93
C ASP A 254 10.19 1.83 25.63
N HIS A 255 11.04 1.09 24.93
CA HIS A 255 12.33 0.64 25.43
C HIS A 255 13.45 1.45 24.79
N GLU A 256 13.67 2.65 25.32
CA GLU A 256 14.73 3.55 24.84
C GLU A 256 16.16 3.13 25.28
N LYS A 257 16.26 2.23 26.27
CA LYS A 257 17.55 1.81 26.85
C LYS A 257 18.08 0.58 26.14
N GLY A 258 19.12 0.74 25.34
CA GLY A 258 19.80 -0.36 24.63
C GLY A 258 20.47 0.13 23.37
N GLU A 259 21.19 -0.76 22.68
CA GLU A 259 21.82 -0.46 21.39
C GLU A 259 20.77 -0.22 20.28
N ILE A 260 19.57 -0.80 20.45
CA ILE A 260 18.46 -0.69 19.51
C ILE A 260 17.21 -0.29 20.30
N PRO A 261 16.77 0.97 20.24
CA PRO A 261 15.48 1.38 20.77
C PRO A 261 14.32 0.64 20.09
N VAL A 262 13.41 0.10 20.91
CA VAL A 262 12.27 -0.70 20.47
C VAL A 262 11.00 -0.12 21.08
N GLU A 263 10.06 0.28 20.25
CA GLU A 263 8.72 0.69 20.66
C GLU A 263 7.70 -0.29 20.09
N VAL A 264 6.80 -0.78 20.94
CA VAL A 264 5.76 -1.73 20.58
C VAL A 264 4.45 -1.32 21.21
N ALA A 265 3.37 -1.43 20.43
CA ALA A 265 2.01 -1.39 20.94
C ALA A 265 1.21 -2.52 20.32
N LEU A 266 0.35 -3.17 21.11
CA LEU A 266 -0.49 -4.25 20.61
C LEU A 266 -1.82 -4.36 21.38
N ILE A 267 -2.82 -4.93 20.72
CA ILE A 267 -4.12 -5.25 21.30
C ILE A 267 -4.64 -6.56 20.69
N TYR A 268 -5.44 -7.29 21.45
CA TYR A 268 -6.18 -8.45 20.95
C TYR A 268 -7.66 -8.10 20.78
N ASN A 269 -8.26 -8.57 19.70
CA ASN A 269 -9.64 -8.34 19.31
C ASN A 269 -10.37 -9.62 18.91
N THR A 270 -11.65 -9.51 18.61
CA THR A 270 -12.50 -10.66 18.25
C THR A 270 -12.25 -11.20 16.85
N SER A 271 -11.51 -10.50 15.99
CA SER A 271 -11.26 -10.90 14.59
C SER A 271 -10.41 -12.17 14.47
N TYR A 272 -10.32 -12.71 13.27
CA TYR A 272 -9.52 -13.88 12.92
C TYR A 272 -8.24 -13.52 12.17
N THR A 273 -7.98 -12.23 11.97
CA THR A 273 -6.84 -11.73 11.18
C THR A 273 -5.66 -11.39 12.08
N GLU A 274 -4.45 -11.49 11.53
CA GLU A 274 -3.21 -10.97 12.10
C GLU A 274 -2.88 -9.67 11.38
N ASN A 275 -2.77 -8.57 12.14
CA ASN A 275 -2.46 -7.26 11.62
C ASN A 275 -1.23 -6.72 12.34
N ILE A 276 -0.06 -6.91 11.73
CA ILE A 276 1.21 -6.45 12.31
C ILE A 276 1.85 -5.48 11.34
N PHE A 277 2.06 -4.26 11.83
CA PHE A 277 2.72 -3.18 11.10
C PHE A 277 4.12 -2.97 11.66
N SER A 278 5.12 -2.96 10.79
CA SER A 278 6.50 -2.90 11.22
C SER A 278 7.26 -1.74 10.58
N TYR A 279 8.05 -1.05 11.41
CA TYR A 279 8.75 0.19 11.03
C TYR A 279 10.20 0.15 11.47
N VAL A 280 11.07 0.70 10.63
CA VAL A 280 12.48 0.92 10.93
C VAL A 280 12.82 2.37 10.60
N ASN A 281 13.20 3.18 11.62
CA ASN A 281 13.48 4.61 11.44
C ASN A 281 12.31 5.33 10.72
N ASN A 282 11.07 5.05 11.12
CA ASN A 282 9.82 5.55 10.54
C ASN A 282 9.50 5.08 9.11
N ILE A 283 10.31 4.20 8.53
CA ILE A 283 10.06 3.60 7.23
C ILE A 283 9.19 2.34 7.43
N ASN A 284 8.09 2.26 6.69
CA ASN A 284 7.22 1.09 6.69
C ASN A 284 7.89 -0.08 5.97
N THR A 285 8.17 -1.15 6.71
CA THR A 285 8.77 -2.39 6.19
C THR A 285 7.67 -3.42 5.95
N HIS A 286 6.86 -3.21 4.92
CA HIS A 286 5.68 -4.05 4.66
C HIS A 286 6.01 -5.51 4.34
N GLU A 287 7.22 -5.83 3.88
CA GLU A 287 7.72 -7.20 3.76
C GLU A 287 8.37 -7.73 5.07
N GLY A 288 8.34 -6.92 6.14
CA GLY A 288 8.84 -7.28 7.46
C GLY A 288 10.36 -7.24 7.57
N GLY A 289 10.93 -8.31 8.06
CA GLY A 289 12.37 -8.46 8.28
C GLY A 289 12.71 -8.94 9.69
N THR A 290 13.96 -8.75 10.09
CA THR A 290 14.52 -9.29 11.34
C THR A 290 13.87 -8.76 12.61
N HIS A 291 13.42 -7.51 12.64
CA HIS A 291 12.67 -6.93 13.77
C HIS A 291 11.30 -7.58 13.93
N LEU A 292 10.58 -7.83 12.83
CA LEU A 292 9.30 -8.55 12.86
C LEU A 292 9.50 -10.02 13.30
N GLN A 293 10.59 -10.66 12.85
CA GLN A 293 10.97 -12.00 13.31
C GLN A 293 11.22 -12.01 14.82
N GLY A 294 11.95 -11.02 15.34
CA GLY A 294 12.20 -10.84 16.76
C GLY A 294 10.90 -10.68 17.57
N PHE A 295 9.98 -9.84 17.08
CA PHE A 295 8.66 -9.63 17.68
C PHE A 295 7.86 -10.94 17.75
N ARG A 296 7.69 -11.62 16.61
CA ARG A 296 6.95 -12.89 16.53
C ARG A 296 7.53 -13.97 17.45
N SER A 297 8.86 -14.05 17.54
CA SER A 297 9.56 -14.98 18.41
C SER A 297 9.35 -14.66 19.90
N GLY A 298 9.51 -13.39 20.28
CA GLY A 298 9.30 -12.92 21.65
C GLY A 298 7.86 -13.14 22.12
N LEU A 299 6.89 -12.72 21.31
CA LEU A 299 5.46 -12.90 21.57
C LEU A 299 5.10 -14.37 21.79
N THR A 300 5.44 -15.22 20.82
CA THR A 300 5.08 -16.65 20.86
C THR A 300 5.72 -17.36 22.07
N ARG A 301 7.01 -17.11 22.30
CA ARG A 301 7.74 -17.72 23.42
C ARG A 301 7.13 -17.35 24.79
N THR A 302 6.83 -16.06 24.97
CA THR A 302 6.37 -15.56 26.26
C THR A 302 4.93 -16.00 26.55
N LEU A 303 4.03 -15.89 25.59
CA LEU A 303 2.64 -16.36 25.75
C LEU A 303 2.57 -17.87 25.94
N LYS A 304 3.40 -18.66 25.24
CA LYS A 304 3.47 -20.10 25.41
C LYS A 304 3.98 -20.46 26.81
N LYS A 305 5.06 -19.81 27.28
CA LYS A 305 5.60 -20.00 28.64
C LYS A 305 4.53 -19.74 29.71
N TYR A 306 3.77 -18.65 29.56
CA TYR A 306 2.70 -18.31 30.50
C TYR A 306 1.56 -19.34 30.45
N ALA A 307 1.13 -19.75 29.26
CA ALA A 307 0.07 -20.71 29.05
C ALA A 307 0.42 -22.11 29.61
N ASP A 308 1.67 -22.56 29.45
CA ASP A 308 2.18 -23.81 30.03
C ASP A 308 2.21 -23.72 31.57
N ALA A 309 2.75 -22.61 32.12
CA ALA A 309 2.86 -22.42 33.58
C ALA A 309 1.48 -22.32 34.26
N SER A 310 0.49 -21.77 33.58
CA SER A 310 -0.88 -21.66 34.10
C SER A 310 -1.70 -22.93 34.00
N GLY A 311 -1.19 -24.00 33.36
CA GLY A 311 -1.90 -25.28 33.16
C GLY A 311 -3.08 -25.19 32.18
N MET A 312 -3.23 -24.08 31.45
CA MET A 312 -4.36 -23.89 30.55
C MET A 312 -4.27 -24.77 29.30
N LEU A 313 -3.07 -25.25 28.95
CA LEU A 313 -2.82 -26.11 27.78
C LEU A 313 -2.93 -27.61 28.06
N ASP A 314 -3.01 -28.05 29.33
CA ASP A 314 -2.97 -29.47 29.73
C ASP A 314 -4.06 -30.35 29.09
N LYS A 315 -5.19 -29.75 28.71
CA LYS A 315 -6.33 -30.46 28.10
C LYS A 315 -6.25 -30.54 26.58
N LEU A 316 -5.29 -29.87 25.95
CA LEU A 316 -5.14 -29.87 24.50
C LEU A 316 -4.44 -31.14 24.02
N LYS A 317 -5.01 -31.81 23.02
CA LYS A 317 -4.46 -33.05 22.43
C LYS A 317 -3.62 -32.81 21.17
N PHE A 318 -3.27 -31.56 20.89
CA PHE A 318 -2.50 -31.15 19.72
C PHE A 318 -1.66 -29.91 20.06
N GLU A 319 -0.59 -29.67 19.29
CA GLU A 319 0.31 -28.55 19.51
C GLU A 319 -0.29 -27.23 19.02
N ILE A 320 -0.01 -26.14 19.76
CA ILE A 320 -0.29 -24.78 19.36
C ILE A 320 0.84 -24.30 18.44
N ALA A 321 0.48 -23.77 17.29
CA ALA A 321 1.41 -23.17 16.35
C ALA A 321 1.65 -21.69 16.69
N GLY A 322 2.77 -21.12 16.21
CA GLY A 322 3.07 -19.70 16.40
C GLY A 322 1.98 -18.77 15.87
N ASP A 323 1.29 -19.17 14.79
CA ASP A 323 0.20 -18.40 14.17
C ASP A 323 -1.04 -18.29 15.07
N ASP A 324 -1.31 -19.32 15.90
CA ASP A 324 -2.45 -19.30 16.80
C ASP A 324 -2.34 -18.19 17.86
N PHE A 325 -1.10 -17.81 18.22
CA PHE A 325 -0.83 -16.69 19.14
C PHE A 325 -1.04 -15.31 18.52
N ARG A 326 -1.21 -15.24 17.19
CA ARG A 326 -1.35 -13.98 16.46
C ARG A 326 -2.74 -13.79 15.84
N GLU A 327 -3.64 -14.77 15.98
CA GLU A 327 -5.03 -14.60 15.54
C GLU A 327 -5.74 -13.55 16.40
N GLY A 328 -6.35 -12.56 15.76
CA GLY A 328 -6.99 -11.42 16.43
C GLY A 328 -6.02 -10.42 17.04
N LEU A 329 -4.75 -10.45 16.64
CA LEU A 329 -3.72 -9.51 17.09
C LEU A 329 -3.62 -8.33 16.14
N THR A 330 -3.74 -7.10 16.65
CA THR A 330 -3.27 -5.89 16.00
C THR A 330 -2.04 -5.39 16.74
N ALA A 331 -0.91 -5.23 16.05
CA ALA A 331 0.35 -4.81 16.65
C ALA A 331 1.13 -3.86 15.75
N ILE A 332 1.86 -2.95 16.38
CA ILE A 332 2.83 -2.07 15.73
C ILE A 332 4.17 -2.28 16.41
N ILE A 333 5.21 -2.47 15.60
CA ILE A 333 6.59 -2.50 16.06
C ILE A 333 7.40 -1.44 15.33
N SER A 334 8.06 -0.58 16.08
CA SER A 334 8.98 0.44 15.57
C SER A 334 10.35 0.27 16.22
N VAL A 335 11.39 0.17 15.39
CA VAL A 335 12.77 0.08 15.86
C VAL A 335 13.60 1.22 15.30
N LYS A 336 14.57 1.70 16.09
CA LYS A 336 15.52 2.70 15.66
C LYS A 336 16.89 2.04 15.50
N VAL A 337 17.35 1.89 14.27
CA VAL A 337 18.60 1.23 13.90
C VAL A 337 19.56 2.25 13.31
N GLN A 338 20.80 2.31 13.80
CA GLN A 338 21.79 3.29 13.34
C GLN A 338 22.24 3.04 11.90
N GLU A 339 22.46 1.76 11.54
CA GLU A 339 22.90 1.35 10.21
C GLU A 339 21.96 0.26 9.66
N PRO A 340 20.72 0.61 9.27
CA PRO A 340 19.79 -0.38 8.77
C PRO A 340 20.21 -0.87 7.38
N GLN A 341 20.20 -2.19 7.22
CA GLN A 341 20.46 -2.88 5.95
C GLN A 341 19.13 -3.38 5.39
N PHE A 342 18.68 -2.77 4.31
CA PHE A 342 17.44 -3.15 3.65
C PHE A 342 17.70 -4.03 2.42
N GLU A 343 16.76 -4.92 2.13
CA GLU A 343 16.73 -5.65 0.87
C GLU A 343 16.18 -4.71 -0.24
N GLY A 344 17.08 -3.92 -0.87
CA GLY A 344 16.74 -3.02 -1.97
C GLY A 344 16.50 -1.55 -1.59
N GLN A 345 16.39 -0.69 -2.62
CA GLN A 345 16.27 0.76 -2.48
C GLN A 345 14.91 1.20 -1.89
N THR A 346 13.86 0.44 -2.13
CA THR A 346 12.51 0.71 -1.61
C THR A 346 12.35 0.46 -0.11
N LYS A 347 13.39 -0.09 0.54
CA LYS A 347 13.50 -0.28 2.01
C LYS A 347 12.36 -1.11 2.62
N THR A 348 11.81 -2.07 1.89
CA THR A 348 10.62 -2.83 2.25
C THR A 348 10.87 -3.90 3.32
N LYS A 349 12.11 -4.37 3.47
CA LYS A 349 12.48 -5.46 4.39
C LYS A 349 13.84 -5.22 5.06
N LEU A 350 13.89 -5.38 6.39
CA LEU A 350 15.13 -5.23 7.19
C LEU A 350 15.93 -6.53 7.22
N GLY A 351 17.24 -6.44 6.92
CA GLY A 351 18.17 -7.58 6.90
C GLY A 351 19.05 -7.75 8.13
N ASN A 352 19.18 -6.75 9.00
CA ASN A 352 20.08 -6.73 10.18
C ASN A 352 19.82 -7.86 11.17
N ARG A 353 20.63 -8.91 11.18
CA ARG A 353 20.43 -10.10 12.05
C ARG A 353 20.55 -9.78 13.53
N GLU A 354 21.37 -8.82 13.91
CA GLU A 354 21.58 -8.36 15.28
C GLU A 354 20.32 -7.77 15.93
N VAL A 355 19.33 -7.37 15.16
CA VAL A 355 18.06 -6.78 15.64
C VAL A 355 17.12 -7.84 16.25
N VAL A 356 17.19 -9.10 15.83
CA VAL A 356 16.28 -10.18 16.25
C VAL A 356 16.27 -10.36 17.78
N SER A 357 17.46 -10.47 18.38
CA SER A 357 17.57 -10.78 19.82
C SER A 357 17.12 -9.65 20.73
N PRO A 358 17.55 -8.39 20.55
CA PRO A 358 17.08 -7.25 21.36
C PRO A 358 15.56 -7.08 21.29
N VAL A 359 14.97 -7.18 20.09
CA VAL A 359 13.52 -7.06 19.92
C VAL A 359 12.79 -8.22 20.63
N SER A 360 13.25 -9.46 20.44
CA SER A 360 12.64 -10.63 21.08
C SER A 360 12.70 -10.57 22.61
N GLN A 361 13.79 -10.02 23.17
CA GLN A 361 13.95 -9.82 24.61
C GLN A 361 13.00 -8.71 25.10
N ALA A 362 13.00 -7.56 24.47
CA ALA A 362 12.17 -6.42 24.84
C ALA A 362 10.68 -6.79 24.84
N VAL A 363 10.20 -7.46 23.78
CA VAL A 363 8.82 -7.94 23.68
C VAL A 363 8.52 -8.97 24.78
N GLY A 364 9.46 -9.87 25.08
CA GLY A 364 9.33 -10.85 26.16
C GLY A 364 9.14 -10.20 27.52
N GLU A 365 10.00 -9.25 27.88
CA GLU A 365 9.94 -8.52 29.15
C GLU A 365 8.63 -7.72 29.30
N MET A 366 8.22 -7.01 28.24
CA MET A 366 6.96 -6.29 28.23
C MET A 366 5.77 -7.22 28.52
N LEU A 367 5.69 -8.32 27.80
CA LEU A 367 4.57 -9.26 27.94
C LEU A 367 4.61 -9.98 29.28
N GLU A 368 5.76 -10.43 29.79
CA GLU A 368 5.86 -11.05 31.11
C GLU A 368 5.31 -10.12 32.18
N ASN A 369 5.74 -8.86 32.21
CA ASN A 369 5.25 -7.87 33.17
C ASN A 369 3.75 -7.65 33.04
N TYR A 370 3.24 -7.45 31.81
CA TYR A 370 1.81 -7.22 31.58
C TYR A 370 0.94 -8.41 32.04
N LEU A 371 1.34 -9.65 31.69
CA LEU A 371 0.58 -10.84 32.00
C LEU A 371 0.55 -11.12 33.51
N GLU A 372 1.63 -10.81 34.23
CA GLU A 372 1.68 -10.92 35.69
C GLU A 372 0.82 -9.86 36.39
N GLU A 373 0.82 -8.62 35.88
CA GLU A 373 0.01 -7.53 36.43
C GLU A 373 -1.49 -7.67 36.07
N ASN A 374 -1.82 -8.31 34.94
CA ASN A 374 -3.19 -8.40 34.41
C ASN A 374 -3.63 -9.85 34.15
N PRO A 375 -3.79 -10.70 35.23
CA PRO A 375 -4.08 -12.13 35.08
C PRO A 375 -5.42 -12.43 34.39
N ASN A 376 -6.39 -11.52 34.46
CA ASN A 376 -7.67 -11.68 33.76
C ASN A 376 -7.48 -11.52 32.23
N ASP A 377 -6.78 -10.49 31.80
CA ASP A 377 -6.48 -10.25 30.37
C ASP A 377 -5.60 -11.39 29.84
N ALA A 378 -4.61 -11.82 30.61
CA ALA A 378 -3.78 -12.98 30.29
C ALA A 378 -4.63 -14.24 30.02
N ARG A 379 -5.63 -14.53 30.88
CA ARG A 379 -6.54 -15.64 30.68
C ARG A 379 -7.35 -15.50 29.39
N ILE A 380 -7.89 -14.31 29.12
CA ILE A 380 -8.68 -14.03 27.91
C ILE A 380 -7.82 -14.23 26.66
N ILE A 381 -6.60 -13.70 26.63
CA ILE A 381 -5.65 -13.86 25.51
C ILE A 381 -5.38 -15.36 25.28
N ILE A 382 -5.03 -16.12 26.31
CA ILE A 382 -4.72 -17.55 26.16
C ILE A 382 -5.96 -18.34 25.73
N GLN A 383 -7.18 -17.98 26.19
CA GLN A 383 -8.41 -18.58 25.69
C GLN A 383 -8.63 -18.34 24.20
N LYS A 384 -8.34 -17.12 23.71
CA LYS A 384 -8.39 -16.80 22.28
C LYS A 384 -7.40 -17.65 21.50
N VAL A 385 -6.16 -17.79 21.98
CA VAL A 385 -5.12 -18.65 21.36
C VAL A 385 -5.58 -20.12 21.29
N ILE A 386 -6.16 -20.65 22.36
CA ILE A 386 -6.70 -22.02 22.40
C ILE A 386 -7.81 -22.20 21.36
N LEU A 387 -8.72 -21.23 21.26
CA LEU A 387 -9.80 -21.24 20.27
C LEU A 387 -9.27 -21.23 18.84
N ALA A 388 -8.27 -20.39 18.56
CA ALA A 388 -7.59 -20.32 17.25
C ALA A 388 -6.93 -21.68 16.91
N ALA A 389 -6.23 -22.29 17.86
CA ALA A 389 -5.59 -23.59 17.67
C ALA A 389 -6.62 -24.70 17.39
N GLN A 390 -7.76 -24.68 18.10
CA GLN A 390 -8.87 -25.61 17.86
C GLN A 390 -9.46 -25.44 16.45
N ALA A 391 -9.70 -24.20 16.04
CA ALA A 391 -10.20 -23.88 14.70
C ALA A 391 -9.24 -24.33 13.61
N ARG A 392 -7.94 -24.05 13.75
CA ARG A 392 -6.89 -24.50 12.83
C ARG A 392 -6.83 -26.03 12.73
N HIS A 393 -6.87 -26.73 13.87
CA HIS A 393 -6.85 -28.19 13.89
C HIS A 393 -8.09 -28.78 13.19
N ALA A 394 -9.28 -28.22 13.44
CA ALA A 394 -10.51 -28.61 12.76
C ALA A 394 -10.42 -28.38 11.24
N ALA A 395 -9.89 -27.21 10.81
CA ALA A 395 -9.68 -26.89 9.42
C ALA A 395 -8.70 -27.86 8.73
N LYS A 396 -7.58 -28.20 9.37
CA LYS A 396 -6.62 -29.18 8.86
C LYS A 396 -7.29 -30.55 8.65
N LYS A 397 -8.07 -31.03 9.63
CA LYS A 397 -8.79 -32.29 9.53
C LYS A 397 -9.82 -32.30 8.39
N ALA A 398 -10.53 -31.17 8.21
CA ALA A 398 -11.47 -31.02 7.11
C ALA A 398 -10.76 -31.07 5.74
N ARG A 399 -9.62 -30.36 5.59
CA ARG A 399 -8.79 -30.40 4.37
C ARG A 399 -8.30 -31.81 4.04
N GLU A 400 -7.78 -32.55 5.01
CA GLU A 400 -7.31 -33.92 4.82
C GLU A 400 -8.44 -34.86 4.36
N MET A 401 -9.66 -34.70 4.89
CA MET A 401 -10.82 -35.46 4.41
C MET A 401 -11.20 -35.12 2.96
N VAL A 402 -11.11 -33.84 2.57
CA VAL A 402 -11.38 -33.41 1.18
C VAL A 402 -10.29 -33.92 0.25
N GLN A 403 -9.01 -33.79 0.62
CA GLN A 403 -7.89 -34.30 -0.19
C GLN A 403 -7.99 -35.82 -0.43
N ARG A 404 -8.36 -36.61 0.58
CA ARG A 404 -8.59 -38.05 0.42
C ARG A 404 -9.73 -38.37 -0.57
N LYS A 405 -10.76 -37.52 -0.64
CA LYS A 405 -11.84 -37.64 -1.63
C LYS A 405 -11.41 -37.20 -3.03
N THR A 406 -10.51 -36.23 -3.16
CA THR A 406 -10.05 -35.68 -4.45
C THR A 406 -9.02 -36.58 -5.13
N VAL A 407 -8.22 -37.33 -4.37
CA VAL A 407 -7.28 -38.35 -4.92
C VAL A 407 -8.03 -39.49 -5.60
N MET A 408 -9.30 -39.72 -5.28
CA MET A 408 -10.16 -40.72 -5.97
C MET A 408 -10.98 -40.13 -7.14
N GLY A 409 -11.01 -38.80 -7.32
CA GLY A 409 -11.72 -38.16 -8.44
C GLY A 409 -10.86 -37.08 -9.07
N GLY A 410 -10.08 -37.47 -10.09
CA GLY A 410 -9.15 -36.70 -10.94
C GLY A 410 -9.10 -35.18 -10.67
N GLY A 411 -7.95 -34.69 -10.25
CA GLY A 411 -7.68 -33.27 -10.00
C GLY A 411 -7.72 -32.44 -11.29
N GLY A 412 -8.91 -32.11 -11.78
CA GLY A 412 -9.15 -31.24 -12.93
C GLY A 412 -9.42 -29.79 -12.50
N LEU A 413 -9.27 -28.88 -13.45
CA LEU A 413 -9.69 -27.48 -13.32
C LEU A 413 -11.19 -27.37 -12.99
N PRO A 414 -11.65 -26.28 -12.35
CA PRO A 414 -13.06 -26.09 -12.04
C PRO A 414 -13.91 -26.27 -13.29
N GLY A 415 -14.97 -27.07 -13.22
CA GLY A 415 -15.83 -27.35 -14.38
C GLY A 415 -16.50 -26.12 -15.02
N LYS A 416 -16.53 -25.01 -14.27
CA LYS A 416 -17.01 -23.72 -14.74
C LYS A 416 -15.95 -22.87 -15.46
N LEU A 417 -14.67 -23.14 -15.26
CA LEU A 417 -13.60 -22.39 -15.90
C LEU A 417 -13.59 -22.67 -17.40
N SER A 418 -13.75 -21.61 -18.18
CA SER A 418 -13.48 -21.63 -19.61
C SER A 418 -12.06 -21.16 -19.85
N ASP A 419 -11.11 -22.09 -19.89
CA ASP A 419 -9.67 -21.81 -19.98
C ASP A 419 -9.23 -21.29 -21.36
N CYS A 420 -8.03 -20.70 -21.43
CA CYS A 420 -7.36 -20.29 -22.67
C CYS A 420 -6.36 -21.37 -23.14
N SER A 421 -5.88 -21.24 -24.37
CA SER A 421 -4.94 -22.18 -24.96
C SER A 421 -3.46 -21.82 -24.77
N GLU A 422 -3.15 -20.57 -24.47
CA GLU A 422 -1.79 -20.11 -24.15
C GLU A 422 -1.32 -20.72 -22.82
N GLN A 423 -0.04 -21.04 -22.74
CA GLN A 423 0.56 -21.71 -21.58
C GLN A 423 1.54 -20.80 -20.82
N ASP A 424 1.98 -19.71 -21.42
CA ASP A 424 2.80 -18.71 -20.76
C ASP A 424 1.92 -17.80 -19.87
N PRO A 425 2.04 -17.88 -18.52
CA PRO A 425 1.22 -17.10 -17.62
C PRO A 425 1.32 -15.59 -17.84
N ALA A 426 2.48 -15.10 -18.32
CA ALA A 426 2.69 -13.67 -18.58
C ALA A 426 1.81 -13.14 -19.72
N ARG A 427 1.35 -14.04 -20.60
CA ARG A 427 0.48 -13.73 -21.73
C ARG A 427 -0.98 -14.07 -21.48
N CYS A 428 -1.29 -14.73 -20.36
CA CYS A 428 -2.62 -15.17 -20.00
C CYS A 428 -3.32 -14.23 -19.05
N GLU A 429 -4.63 -14.12 -19.23
CA GLU A 429 -5.50 -13.35 -18.33
C GLU A 429 -6.79 -14.11 -18.04
N VAL A 430 -7.31 -13.95 -16.81
CA VAL A 430 -8.57 -14.53 -16.37
C VAL A 430 -9.55 -13.46 -15.95
N TYR A 431 -10.78 -13.54 -16.42
CA TYR A 431 -11.89 -12.71 -15.98
C TYR A 431 -12.70 -13.45 -14.93
N LEU A 432 -12.84 -12.85 -13.75
CA LEU A 432 -13.80 -13.23 -12.72
C LEU A 432 -15.09 -12.48 -13.00
N VAL A 433 -16.11 -13.18 -13.48
CA VAL A 433 -17.33 -12.57 -14.02
C VAL A 433 -18.51 -12.83 -13.10
N GLU A 434 -19.33 -11.82 -12.87
CA GLU A 434 -20.55 -11.94 -12.10
C GLU A 434 -21.62 -12.77 -12.85
N GLY A 435 -21.96 -13.92 -12.29
CA GLY A 435 -23.04 -14.77 -12.77
C GLY A 435 -22.77 -15.55 -14.06
N ASP A 436 -23.62 -16.55 -14.27
CA ASP A 436 -23.51 -17.44 -15.43
C ASP A 436 -23.96 -16.74 -16.74
N SER A 437 -24.86 -15.74 -16.68
CA SER A 437 -25.34 -15.00 -17.85
C SER A 437 -24.25 -14.15 -18.48
N ALA A 438 -23.64 -13.24 -17.71
CA ALA A 438 -22.52 -12.42 -18.16
C ALA A 438 -21.30 -13.28 -18.49
N GLY A 439 -21.05 -14.36 -17.72
CA GLY A 439 -20.04 -15.36 -18.01
C GLY A 439 -20.24 -16.06 -19.36
N GLY A 440 -21.48 -16.32 -19.77
CA GLY A 440 -21.81 -16.89 -21.08
C GLY A 440 -21.50 -15.92 -22.22
N THR A 441 -21.85 -14.65 -22.08
CA THR A 441 -21.54 -13.60 -23.06
C THR A 441 -20.04 -13.37 -23.16
N ALA A 442 -19.34 -13.27 -22.03
CA ALA A 442 -17.88 -13.14 -21.99
C ALA A 442 -17.16 -14.33 -22.64
N LYS A 443 -17.64 -15.56 -22.40
CA LYS A 443 -17.11 -16.77 -23.03
C LYS A 443 -17.23 -16.75 -24.54
N GLN A 444 -18.31 -16.17 -25.09
CA GLN A 444 -18.51 -16.04 -26.53
C GLN A 444 -17.65 -14.92 -27.12
N GLY A 445 -17.51 -13.79 -26.41
CA GLY A 445 -16.79 -12.60 -26.88
C GLY A 445 -15.27 -12.67 -26.74
N ARG A 446 -14.73 -13.50 -25.84
CA ARG A 446 -13.30 -13.55 -25.53
C ARG A 446 -12.39 -14.01 -26.66
N ASP A 447 -11.14 -13.63 -26.63
CA ASP A 447 -10.09 -14.32 -27.37
C ASP A 447 -9.67 -15.60 -26.62
N ARG A 448 -9.99 -16.75 -27.21
CA ARG A 448 -9.70 -18.07 -26.61
C ARG A 448 -8.22 -18.39 -26.53
N ALA A 449 -7.38 -17.66 -27.26
CA ALA A 449 -5.95 -17.89 -27.23
C ALA A 449 -5.37 -17.58 -25.86
N PHE A 450 -5.72 -16.44 -25.24
CA PHE A 450 -5.07 -15.98 -24.02
C PHE A 450 -6.05 -15.54 -22.90
N GLN A 451 -7.37 -15.47 -23.15
CA GLN A 451 -8.37 -15.08 -22.16
C GLN A 451 -9.13 -16.28 -21.61
N ALA A 452 -9.16 -16.42 -20.30
CA ALA A 452 -9.96 -17.38 -19.56
C ALA A 452 -11.14 -16.68 -18.87
N ILE A 453 -12.27 -17.40 -18.69
CA ILE A 453 -13.47 -16.90 -18.00
C ILE A 453 -13.82 -17.83 -16.85
N LEU A 454 -13.94 -17.28 -15.64
CA LEU A 454 -14.46 -17.95 -14.46
C LEU A 454 -15.73 -17.22 -13.98
N PRO A 455 -16.94 -17.73 -14.27
CA PRO A 455 -18.15 -17.18 -13.73
C PRO A 455 -18.28 -17.52 -12.23
N LEU A 456 -18.63 -16.51 -11.42
CA LEU A 456 -18.91 -16.64 -9.99
C LEU A 456 -20.42 -16.67 -9.75
N ARG A 457 -20.91 -17.50 -8.84
CA ARG A 457 -22.33 -17.60 -8.50
C ARG A 457 -22.75 -16.49 -7.52
N GLY A 458 -22.90 -15.26 -8.01
CA GLY A 458 -23.36 -14.13 -7.21
C GLY A 458 -22.34 -13.73 -6.14
N LYS A 459 -22.85 -13.30 -4.99
CA LYS A 459 -22.03 -12.80 -3.87
C LYS A 459 -21.22 -13.93 -3.24
N ILE A 460 -19.90 -13.84 -3.31
CA ILE A 460 -19.01 -14.80 -2.62
C ILE A 460 -19.06 -14.59 -1.12
N LEU A 461 -18.50 -15.54 -0.36
CA LEU A 461 -18.40 -15.45 1.09
C LEU A 461 -17.64 -14.19 1.52
N ASN A 462 -18.22 -13.42 2.46
CA ASN A 462 -17.49 -12.34 3.13
C ASN A 462 -16.45 -12.94 4.08
N VAL A 463 -15.20 -12.92 3.65
CA VAL A 463 -14.08 -13.53 4.38
C VAL A 463 -13.63 -12.72 5.60
N GLU A 464 -14.02 -11.44 5.69
CA GLU A 464 -13.76 -10.61 6.87
C GLU A 464 -14.48 -11.14 8.12
N LYS A 465 -15.70 -11.69 7.92
CA LYS A 465 -16.55 -12.24 8.99
C LYS A 465 -16.42 -13.76 9.17
N ALA A 466 -15.77 -14.43 8.22
CA ALA A 466 -15.76 -15.89 8.19
C ALA A 466 -14.54 -16.47 8.90
N MET A 467 -14.77 -17.52 9.71
CA MET A 467 -13.66 -18.31 10.23
C MET A 467 -12.85 -18.94 9.10
N HIS A 468 -11.54 -19.01 9.22
CA HIS A 468 -10.61 -19.51 8.21
C HIS A 468 -11.00 -20.85 7.57
N HIS A 469 -11.50 -21.82 8.36
CA HIS A 469 -11.91 -23.12 7.82
C HIS A 469 -13.12 -23.01 6.87
N LYS A 470 -14.08 -22.12 7.14
CA LYS A 470 -15.25 -21.89 6.28
C LYS A 470 -14.86 -21.24 4.95
N VAL A 471 -13.82 -20.43 4.94
CA VAL A 471 -13.28 -19.82 3.71
C VAL A 471 -12.83 -20.91 2.73
N PHE A 472 -12.06 -21.88 3.21
CA PHE A 472 -11.56 -22.98 2.36
C PHE A 472 -12.60 -24.07 2.07
N GLU A 473 -13.70 -24.13 2.81
CA GLU A 473 -14.85 -24.99 2.51
C GLU A 473 -15.77 -24.40 1.44
N ASN A 474 -15.71 -23.08 1.22
CA ASN A 474 -16.54 -22.42 0.23
C ASN A 474 -16.14 -22.82 -1.20
N GLU A 475 -17.11 -23.22 -2.01
CA GLU A 475 -16.87 -23.75 -3.36
C GLU A 475 -16.32 -22.68 -4.31
N GLU A 476 -16.87 -21.46 -4.30
CA GLU A 476 -16.43 -20.39 -5.19
C GLU A 476 -15.00 -19.94 -4.88
N ILE A 477 -14.64 -19.84 -3.60
CA ILE A 477 -13.26 -19.54 -3.18
C ILE A 477 -12.29 -20.63 -3.61
N ARG A 478 -12.65 -21.90 -3.44
CA ARG A 478 -11.83 -23.02 -3.92
C ARG A 478 -11.66 -23.00 -5.44
N ASN A 479 -12.71 -22.64 -6.17
CA ASN A 479 -12.65 -22.50 -7.62
C ASN A 479 -11.66 -21.41 -8.05
N ILE A 480 -11.61 -20.27 -7.32
CA ILE A 480 -10.64 -19.21 -7.59
C ILE A 480 -9.21 -19.71 -7.35
N PHE A 481 -8.91 -20.32 -6.18
CA PHE A 481 -7.58 -20.91 -5.90
C PHE A 481 -7.15 -21.91 -6.97
N THR A 482 -8.04 -22.82 -7.34
CA THR A 482 -7.76 -23.87 -8.33
C THR A 482 -7.57 -23.30 -9.74
N ALA A 483 -8.38 -22.31 -10.13
CA ALA A 483 -8.26 -21.64 -11.43
C ALA A 483 -6.93 -20.89 -11.55
N LEU A 484 -6.56 -20.13 -10.51
CA LEU A 484 -5.31 -19.37 -10.49
C LEU A 484 -4.07 -20.28 -10.38
N GLY A 485 -4.21 -21.50 -9.89
CA GLY A 485 -3.11 -22.44 -9.69
C GLY A 485 -2.25 -22.14 -8.46
N VAL A 486 -2.70 -21.25 -7.59
CA VAL A 486 -1.98 -20.82 -6.39
C VAL A 486 -2.37 -21.62 -5.15
N THR A 487 -1.45 -21.70 -4.19
CA THR A 487 -1.68 -22.37 -2.90
C THR A 487 -1.20 -21.50 -1.76
N VAL A 488 -1.84 -21.61 -0.60
CA VAL A 488 -1.39 -20.93 0.63
C VAL A 488 -0.33 -21.81 1.31
N GLY A 489 0.78 -21.19 1.69
CA GLY A 489 1.92 -21.79 2.36
C GLY A 489 3.13 -21.96 1.45
N THR A 490 4.22 -21.30 1.82
CA THR A 490 5.56 -21.49 1.28
C THR A 490 6.43 -22.26 2.26
N ALA A 491 7.67 -22.57 1.90
CA ALA A 491 8.63 -23.20 2.82
C ALA A 491 9.02 -22.26 3.99
N GLU A 492 8.91 -20.95 3.78
CA GLU A 492 9.34 -19.92 4.73
C GLU A 492 8.17 -19.37 5.56
N ASP A 493 6.98 -19.27 4.97
CA ASP A 493 5.77 -18.76 5.63
C ASP A 493 4.55 -19.62 5.27
N SER A 494 3.89 -20.17 6.30
CA SER A 494 2.71 -21.03 6.15
C SER A 494 1.47 -20.28 5.65
N LYS A 495 1.47 -18.95 5.70
CA LYS A 495 0.37 -18.08 5.26
C LYS A 495 0.63 -17.41 3.91
N ALA A 496 1.89 -17.27 3.51
CA ALA A 496 2.25 -16.64 2.24
C ALA A 496 1.68 -17.39 1.04
N LEU A 497 1.31 -16.65 0.02
CA LEU A 497 0.80 -17.22 -1.23
C LEU A 497 1.97 -17.76 -2.07
N ASN A 498 1.87 -19.01 -2.53
CA ASN A 498 2.84 -19.56 -3.47
C ASN A 498 2.41 -19.22 -4.90
N LEU A 499 3.15 -18.32 -5.55
CA LEU A 499 2.90 -17.84 -6.91
C LEU A 499 3.64 -18.63 -8.00
N GLU A 500 4.50 -19.60 -7.66
CA GLU A 500 5.29 -20.37 -8.64
C GLU A 500 4.45 -21.02 -9.74
N LYS A 501 3.18 -21.34 -9.42
CA LYS A 501 2.24 -21.99 -10.34
C LYS A 501 1.11 -21.05 -10.78
N LEU A 502 1.28 -19.74 -10.61
CA LEU A 502 0.30 -18.76 -11.07
C LEU A 502 0.08 -18.93 -12.58
N ARG A 503 -1.18 -19.10 -12.97
CA ARG A 503 -1.55 -19.42 -14.36
C ARG A 503 -1.87 -18.20 -15.21
N TYR A 504 -2.20 -17.07 -14.58
CA TYR A 504 -2.61 -15.84 -15.25
C TYR A 504 -1.97 -14.64 -14.57
N HIS A 505 -1.16 -13.87 -15.29
CA HIS A 505 -0.56 -12.64 -14.76
C HIS A 505 -1.51 -11.44 -14.77
N LYS A 506 -2.74 -11.60 -15.29
CA LYS A 506 -3.82 -10.62 -15.10
C LYS A 506 -5.07 -11.33 -14.62
N VAL A 507 -5.51 -10.92 -13.43
CA VAL A 507 -6.76 -11.35 -12.82
C VAL A 507 -7.71 -10.15 -12.85
N ILE A 508 -8.73 -10.22 -13.68
CA ILE A 508 -9.59 -9.10 -14.01
C ILE A 508 -10.97 -9.32 -13.39
N ILE A 509 -11.36 -8.45 -12.48
CA ILE A 509 -12.70 -8.44 -11.88
C ILE A 509 -13.63 -7.72 -12.85
N MET A 510 -14.69 -8.38 -13.29
CA MET A 510 -15.66 -7.85 -14.24
C MET A 510 -17.08 -8.08 -13.71
N CYS A 511 -17.63 -7.06 -13.07
CA CYS A 511 -18.97 -7.04 -12.47
C CYS A 511 -19.87 -6.01 -13.14
N ASP A 512 -21.17 -6.13 -12.92
CA ASP A 512 -22.16 -5.17 -13.39
C ASP A 512 -21.92 -3.77 -12.82
N ALA A 513 -22.32 -2.74 -13.52
CA ALA A 513 -22.16 -1.34 -13.09
C ALA A 513 -23.27 -0.87 -12.15
N ASP A 514 -23.75 -1.74 -11.28
CA ASP A 514 -24.79 -1.47 -10.30
C ASP A 514 -24.29 -1.66 -8.86
N VAL A 515 -25.18 -1.49 -7.88
CA VAL A 515 -24.84 -1.61 -6.46
C VAL A 515 -24.47 -3.05 -6.06
N ASP A 516 -25.06 -4.06 -6.70
CA ASP A 516 -24.76 -5.46 -6.43
C ASP A 516 -23.40 -5.86 -7.00
N GLY A 517 -23.08 -5.44 -8.24
CA GLY A 517 -21.78 -5.64 -8.85
C GLY A 517 -20.65 -4.93 -8.07
N SER A 518 -20.91 -3.73 -7.57
CA SER A 518 -19.97 -3.02 -6.67
C SER A 518 -19.73 -3.80 -5.37
N HIS A 519 -20.77 -4.39 -4.80
CA HIS A 519 -20.64 -5.24 -3.61
C HIS A 519 -19.87 -6.53 -3.91
N ILE A 520 -20.11 -7.18 -5.04
CA ILE A 520 -19.38 -8.39 -5.47
C ILE A 520 -17.90 -8.07 -5.68
N SER A 521 -17.58 -6.96 -6.37
CA SER A 521 -16.20 -6.48 -6.52
C SER A 521 -15.53 -6.26 -5.16
N THR A 522 -16.24 -5.64 -4.20
CA THR A 522 -15.72 -5.41 -2.85
C THR A 522 -15.47 -6.73 -2.10
N LEU A 523 -16.34 -7.72 -2.22
CA LEU A 523 -16.14 -9.05 -1.63
C LEU A 523 -14.91 -9.76 -2.22
N ILE A 524 -14.73 -9.69 -3.55
CA ILE A 524 -13.56 -10.27 -4.24
C ILE A 524 -12.28 -9.54 -3.80
N LEU A 525 -12.29 -8.21 -3.74
CA LEU A 525 -11.15 -7.43 -3.26
C LEU A 525 -10.82 -7.73 -1.80
N THR A 526 -11.83 -7.89 -0.92
CA THR A 526 -11.64 -8.30 0.46
C THR A 526 -10.95 -9.67 0.52
N PHE A 527 -11.39 -10.62 -0.30
CA PHE A 527 -10.79 -11.94 -0.39
C PHE A 527 -9.33 -11.87 -0.88
N PHE A 528 -9.03 -11.11 -1.93
CA PHE A 528 -7.66 -10.94 -2.39
C PHE A 528 -6.78 -10.25 -1.35
N PHE A 529 -7.27 -9.19 -0.72
CA PHE A 529 -6.54 -8.49 0.32
C PHE A 529 -6.19 -9.38 1.52
N ARG A 530 -7.11 -10.27 1.95
CA ARG A 530 -6.92 -11.14 3.13
C ARG A 530 -6.16 -12.44 2.84
N PHE A 531 -6.24 -12.98 1.64
CA PHE A 531 -5.73 -14.33 1.32
C PHE A 531 -4.77 -14.40 0.14
N MET A 532 -4.67 -13.35 -0.66
CA MET A 532 -3.86 -13.29 -1.89
C MET A 532 -3.27 -11.89 -2.07
N LYS A 533 -2.80 -11.27 -0.98
CA LYS A 533 -2.28 -9.90 -0.98
C LYS A 533 -1.12 -9.73 -1.98
N GLU A 534 -0.28 -10.73 -2.09
CA GLU A 534 0.87 -10.77 -3.00
C GLU A 534 0.45 -10.57 -4.47
N LEU A 535 -0.73 -11.05 -4.89
CA LEU A 535 -1.25 -10.78 -6.23
C LEU A 535 -1.53 -9.30 -6.49
N ILE A 536 -1.94 -8.55 -5.45
CA ILE A 536 -2.14 -7.10 -5.56
C ILE A 536 -0.79 -6.40 -5.56
N GLU A 537 0.11 -6.76 -4.66
CA GLU A 537 1.45 -6.17 -4.50
C GLU A 537 2.31 -6.35 -5.76
N GLU A 538 2.20 -7.51 -6.43
CA GLU A 538 2.87 -7.79 -7.71
C GLU A 538 2.13 -7.23 -8.94
N GLY A 539 0.99 -6.55 -8.73
CA GLY A 539 0.26 -5.84 -9.78
C GLY A 539 -0.55 -6.73 -10.71
N HIS A 540 -0.97 -7.92 -10.26
CA HIS A 540 -1.72 -8.87 -11.08
C HIS A 540 -3.23 -8.64 -11.07
N VAL A 541 -3.78 -7.81 -10.16
CA VAL A 541 -5.24 -7.62 -9.99
C VAL A 541 -5.72 -6.37 -10.68
N TYR A 542 -6.81 -6.50 -11.47
CA TYR A 542 -7.40 -5.42 -12.24
C TYR A 542 -8.91 -5.41 -12.10
N ILE A 543 -9.52 -4.23 -12.28
CA ILE A 543 -10.97 -4.05 -12.40
C ILE A 543 -11.25 -3.57 -13.82
N ALA A 544 -12.12 -4.28 -14.53
CA ALA A 544 -12.61 -3.86 -15.83
C ALA A 544 -13.61 -2.70 -15.69
N ALA A 545 -13.52 -1.74 -16.61
CA ALA A 545 -14.41 -0.59 -16.66
C ALA A 545 -15.27 -0.64 -17.95
N PRO A 546 -16.40 -1.36 -17.95
CA PRO A 546 -17.31 -1.36 -19.09
C PRO A 546 -17.96 0.02 -19.26
N PRO A 547 -18.39 0.40 -20.49
CA PRO A 547 -19.10 1.64 -20.70
C PRO A 547 -20.51 1.60 -20.09
N LEU A 548 -20.98 2.76 -19.61
CA LEU A 548 -22.33 2.93 -19.08
C LEU A 548 -23.35 3.21 -20.19
N TYR A 549 -22.94 3.78 -21.32
CA TYR A 549 -23.82 4.22 -22.37
C TYR A 549 -23.35 3.81 -23.77
N LEU A 550 -24.31 3.46 -24.62
CA LEU A 550 -24.17 3.42 -26.07
C LEU A 550 -24.97 4.58 -26.68
N VAL A 551 -24.29 5.47 -27.39
CA VAL A 551 -24.91 6.56 -28.17
C VAL A 551 -24.87 6.16 -29.64
N LYS A 552 -26.04 6.09 -30.30
CA LYS A 552 -26.17 5.57 -31.67
C LYS A 552 -27.02 6.48 -32.54
N LYS A 553 -26.55 6.77 -33.76
CA LYS A 553 -27.31 7.47 -34.79
C LYS A 553 -27.03 6.85 -36.16
N GLY A 554 -28.02 6.12 -36.69
CA GLY A 554 -27.85 5.36 -37.93
C GLY A 554 -26.76 4.29 -37.76
N ASN A 555 -25.72 4.33 -38.58
CA ASN A 555 -24.59 3.40 -38.51
C ASN A 555 -23.44 3.87 -37.60
N LYS A 556 -23.51 5.07 -37.04
CA LYS A 556 -22.49 5.58 -36.10
C LYS A 556 -22.85 5.14 -34.70
N LYS A 557 -21.84 4.61 -33.97
CA LYS A 557 -21.95 4.26 -32.56
C LYS A 557 -20.74 4.81 -31.79
N GLU A 558 -20.97 5.32 -30.59
CA GLU A 558 -19.95 5.72 -29.62
C GLU A 558 -20.33 5.19 -28.25
N TYR A 559 -19.33 4.75 -27.48
CA TYR A 559 -19.52 4.33 -26.10
C TYR A 559 -19.08 5.45 -25.15
N ALA A 560 -19.76 5.56 -24.01
CA ALA A 560 -19.45 6.56 -23.00
C ALA A 560 -19.47 5.94 -21.60
N TRP A 561 -18.52 6.36 -20.76
CA TRP A 561 -18.31 5.85 -19.40
C TRP A 561 -18.90 6.75 -18.32
N ASN A 562 -19.32 7.96 -18.67
CA ASN A 562 -19.98 8.90 -17.77
C ASN A 562 -20.94 9.81 -18.55
N ASP A 563 -21.73 10.60 -17.81
CA ASP A 563 -22.74 11.50 -18.39
C ASP A 563 -22.13 12.56 -19.30
N VAL A 564 -20.97 13.12 -18.93
CA VAL A 564 -20.28 14.14 -19.74
C VAL A 564 -19.88 13.59 -21.11
N GLN A 565 -19.30 12.40 -21.14
CA GLN A 565 -18.93 11.74 -22.41
C GLN A 565 -20.16 11.39 -23.24
N ARG A 566 -21.26 10.94 -22.59
CA ARG A 566 -22.55 10.67 -23.26
C ARG A 566 -23.08 11.92 -23.96
N ASP A 567 -23.09 13.05 -23.25
CA ASP A 567 -23.64 14.30 -23.79
C ASP A 567 -22.76 14.84 -24.92
N GLN A 568 -21.45 14.78 -24.78
CA GLN A 568 -20.51 15.13 -25.85
C GLN A 568 -20.66 14.22 -27.08
N ALA A 569 -20.85 12.90 -26.89
CA ALA A 569 -21.10 11.97 -27.99
C ALA A 569 -22.42 12.29 -28.71
N ASN A 570 -23.48 12.62 -27.95
CA ASN A 570 -24.77 13.02 -28.50
C ASN A 570 -24.66 14.34 -29.31
N GLU A 571 -23.92 15.32 -28.81
CA GLU A 571 -23.66 16.58 -29.52
C GLU A 571 -22.89 16.34 -30.84
N ARG A 572 -21.80 15.54 -30.80
CA ARG A 572 -21.07 15.16 -32.02
C ARG A 572 -21.94 14.47 -33.06
N MET A 573 -22.99 13.77 -32.62
CA MET A 573 -24.00 13.14 -33.49
C MET A 573 -25.16 14.07 -33.86
N GLY A 574 -25.12 15.36 -33.47
CA GLY A 574 -26.13 16.37 -33.80
C GLY A 574 -27.34 16.37 -32.87
N GLY A 575 -27.18 16.02 -31.61
CA GLY A 575 -28.15 16.25 -30.52
C GLY A 575 -29.43 15.38 -30.54
N SER A 576 -29.49 14.34 -31.40
CA SER A 576 -30.71 13.49 -31.55
C SER A 576 -30.33 12.00 -31.70
N ALA A 577 -29.27 11.56 -31.05
CA ALA A 577 -28.87 10.16 -31.06
C ALA A 577 -29.75 9.32 -30.10
N ALA A 578 -29.96 8.05 -30.43
CA ALA A 578 -30.55 7.10 -29.48
C ALA A 578 -29.48 6.75 -28.41
N ILE A 579 -29.86 6.92 -27.15
CA ILE A 579 -28.99 6.62 -26.00
C ILE A 579 -29.54 5.37 -25.34
N GLN A 580 -28.71 4.34 -25.24
CA GLN A 580 -28.96 3.13 -24.46
C GLN A 580 -28.04 3.14 -23.24
N ARG A 581 -28.63 3.01 -22.05
CA ARG A 581 -27.90 2.81 -20.81
C ARG A 581 -27.78 1.33 -20.52
N TYR A 582 -26.57 0.87 -20.22
CA TYR A 582 -26.30 -0.48 -19.74
C TYR A 582 -26.37 -0.53 -18.22
N LYS A 583 -27.24 -1.38 -17.67
CA LYS A 583 -27.33 -1.63 -16.22
C LYS A 583 -26.49 -2.83 -15.80
N GLY A 584 -26.24 -3.76 -16.73
CA GLY A 584 -25.42 -4.93 -16.48
C GLY A 584 -24.75 -5.46 -17.74
N LEU A 585 -23.70 -6.25 -17.55
CA LEU A 585 -22.90 -6.90 -18.61
C LEU A 585 -23.76 -7.86 -19.47
N GLY A 586 -24.82 -8.42 -18.89
CA GLY A 586 -25.77 -9.29 -19.58
C GLY A 586 -26.62 -8.59 -20.63
N GLU A 587 -26.67 -7.25 -20.64
CA GLU A 587 -27.35 -6.45 -21.67
C GLU A 587 -26.49 -6.22 -22.91
N MET A 588 -25.19 -6.49 -22.83
CA MET A 588 -24.28 -6.44 -23.97
C MET A 588 -24.27 -7.78 -24.69
N ASN A 589 -24.24 -7.73 -26.02
CA ASN A 589 -23.89 -8.91 -26.79
C ASN A 589 -22.37 -9.19 -26.76
N ALA A 590 -21.95 -10.36 -27.25
CA ALA A 590 -20.56 -10.80 -27.18
C ALA A 590 -19.59 -9.85 -27.94
N GLU A 591 -20.03 -9.29 -29.07
CA GLU A 591 -19.23 -8.33 -29.86
C GLU A 591 -19.06 -7.00 -29.14
N GLN A 592 -20.13 -6.47 -28.54
CA GLN A 592 -20.09 -5.24 -27.74
C GLN A 592 -19.17 -5.40 -26.53
N LEU A 593 -19.26 -6.53 -25.81
CA LEU A 593 -18.42 -6.80 -24.66
C LEU A 593 -16.94 -6.93 -25.04
N TRP A 594 -16.67 -7.57 -26.20
CA TRP A 594 -15.31 -7.64 -26.74
C TRP A 594 -14.76 -6.26 -27.03
N GLU A 595 -15.39 -5.50 -27.92
CA GLU A 595 -14.87 -4.22 -28.43
C GLU A 595 -14.76 -3.12 -27.35
N THR A 596 -15.44 -3.25 -26.22
CA THR A 596 -15.43 -2.21 -25.16
C THR A 596 -14.64 -2.60 -23.91
N THR A 597 -14.63 -3.89 -23.56
CA THR A 597 -14.19 -4.34 -22.24
C THR A 597 -13.14 -5.45 -22.28
N MET A 598 -13.04 -6.21 -23.36
CA MET A 598 -12.15 -7.36 -23.41
C MET A 598 -11.02 -7.21 -24.42
N ASP A 599 -11.17 -6.45 -25.49
CA ASP A 599 -10.11 -6.22 -26.49
C ASP A 599 -8.96 -5.41 -25.86
N PRO A 600 -7.73 -5.97 -25.78
CA PRO A 600 -6.57 -5.30 -25.20
C PRO A 600 -6.26 -3.93 -25.82
N SER A 601 -6.67 -3.69 -27.08
CA SER A 601 -6.40 -2.47 -27.82
C SER A 601 -7.30 -1.30 -27.41
N PHE A 602 -8.49 -1.58 -26.86
CA PHE A 602 -9.51 -0.55 -26.60
C PHE A 602 -10.06 -0.54 -25.18
N ARG A 603 -9.93 -1.64 -24.44
CA ARG A 603 -10.45 -1.77 -23.07
C ARG A 603 -9.74 -0.84 -22.08
N THR A 604 -10.48 -0.44 -21.06
CA THR A 604 -9.93 0.25 -19.89
C THR A 604 -9.89 -0.69 -18.70
N LEU A 605 -8.68 -0.92 -18.16
CA LEU A 605 -8.47 -1.66 -16.92
C LEU A 605 -7.89 -0.74 -15.86
N ARG A 606 -8.44 -0.79 -14.65
CA ARG A 606 -7.87 -0.13 -13.48
C ARG A 606 -7.08 -1.15 -12.67
N GLN A 607 -5.77 -0.96 -12.54
CA GLN A 607 -4.94 -1.80 -11.68
C GLN A 607 -5.26 -1.50 -10.22
N VAL A 608 -5.36 -2.56 -9.41
CA VAL A 608 -5.58 -2.44 -7.97
C VAL A 608 -4.22 -2.34 -7.29
N ASN A 609 -4.03 -1.29 -6.50
CA ASN A 609 -2.80 -1.05 -5.75
C ASN A 609 -3.13 -0.84 -4.27
N ILE A 610 -2.16 -1.10 -3.39
CA ILE A 610 -2.23 -0.81 -1.96
C ILE A 610 -1.21 0.29 -1.68
N ASP A 611 -1.67 1.50 -1.39
CA ASP A 611 -0.80 2.63 -1.06
C ASP A 611 -0.38 2.59 0.41
N SER A 612 -1.31 2.23 1.30
CA SER A 612 -1.07 2.03 2.73
C SER A 612 -1.76 0.75 3.19
N LEU A 613 -0.98 -0.21 3.68
CA LEU A 613 -1.51 -1.48 4.17
C LEU A 613 -2.40 -1.27 5.40
N ALA A 614 -2.01 -0.35 6.29
CA ALA A 614 -2.74 -0.01 7.50
C ALA A 614 -4.11 0.60 7.18
N GLU A 615 -4.15 1.56 6.27
CA GLU A 615 -5.40 2.21 5.86
C GLU A 615 -6.31 1.24 5.10
N ALA A 616 -5.75 0.41 4.20
CA ALA A 616 -6.51 -0.62 3.51
C ALA A 616 -7.14 -1.61 4.49
N ASP A 617 -6.39 -2.08 5.50
CA ASP A 617 -6.91 -2.96 6.55
C ASP A 617 -8.06 -2.30 7.32
N ARG A 618 -7.89 -1.04 7.73
CA ARG A 618 -8.92 -0.27 8.42
C ARG A 618 -10.20 -0.12 7.59
N VAL A 619 -10.06 0.19 6.30
CA VAL A 619 -11.21 0.37 5.39
C VAL A 619 -11.94 -0.95 5.16
N PHE A 620 -11.23 -2.06 4.91
CA PHE A 620 -11.87 -3.37 4.75
C PHE A 620 -12.57 -3.81 6.04
N SER A 621 -11.96 -3.63 7.21
CA SER A 621 -12.60 -3.94 8.50
C SER A 621 -13.83 -3.10 8.75
N MET A 622 -13.80 -1.81 8.44
CA MET A 622 -14.94 -0.90 8.60
C MET A 622 -16.10 -1.28 7.67
N LEU A 623 -15.80 -1.49 6.37
CA LEU A 623 -16.84 -1.75 5.37
C LEU A 623 -17.40 -3.16 5.46
N MET A 624 -16.55 -4.16 5.71
CA MET A 624 -16.87 -5.58 5.59
C MET A 624 -16.91 -6.32 6.93
N GLY A 625 -16.44 -5.71 8.02
CA GLY A 625 -16.44 -6.26 9.37
C GLY A 625 -17.82 -6.35 10.02
N ASP A 626 -17.87 -6.88 11.24
CA ASP A 626 -19.12 -7.10 12.00
C ASP A 626 -19.70 -5.82 12.58
N GLU A 627 -18.84 -4.85 12.95
CA GLU A 627 -19.25 -3.60 13.56
C GLU A 627 -20.07 -2.71 12.61
N VAL A 628 -21.27 -2.33 13.04
CA VAL A 628 -22.21 -1.50 12.26
C VAL A 628 -21.96 0.00 12.46
N PRO A 629 -21.71 0.50 13.70
CA PRO A 629 -21.58 1.93 13.95
C PRO A 629 -20.52 2.64 13.09
N PRO A 630 -19.28 2.15 12.94
CA PRO A 630 -18.26 2.79 12.13
C PRO A 630 -18.66 2.87 10.64
N ARG A 631 -19.33 1.82 10.13
CA ARG A 631 -19.83 1.79 8.74
C ARG A 631 -20.95 2.80 8.52
N ARG A 632 -21.87 2.95 9.49
CA ARG A 632 -22.94 3.93 9.44
C ARG A 632 -22.37 5.35 9.41
N GLU A 633 -21.46 5.66 10.30
CA GLU A 633 -20.80 6.97 10.37
C GLU A 633 -20.09 7.31 9.05
N PHE A 634 -19.37 6.34 8.48
CA PHE A 634 -18.74 6.49 7.18
C PHE A 634 -19.75 6.81 6.07
N ILE A 635 -20.87 6.09 6.02
CA ILE A 635 -21.94 6.32 5.03
C ILE A 635 -22.55 7.73 5.22
N GLU A 636 -22.89 8.12 6.44
CA GLU A 636 -23.48 9.41 6.75
C GLU A 636 -22.53 10.57 6.37
N LYS A 637 -21.24 10.44 6.68
CA LYS A 637 -20.20 11.44 6.37
C LYS A 637 -19.96 11.59 4.87
N ASN A 638 -20.05 10.50 4.11
CA ASN A 638 -19.72 10.48 2.68
C ASN A 638 -20.96 10.47 1.76
N ALA A 639 -22.16 10.54 2.33
CA ALA A 639 -23.42 10.49 1.55
C ALA A 639 -23.54 11.61 0.51
N VAL A 640 -22.93 12.77 0.77
CA VAL A 640 -22.92 13.93 -0.15
C VAL A 640 -22.15 13.68 -1.45
N TYR A 641 -21.23 12.71 -1.45
CA TYR A 641 -20.44 12.33 -2.61
C TYR A 641 -21.01 11.12 -3.37
N ALA A 642 -22.07 10.52 -2.84
CA ALA A 642 -22.67 9.34 -3.44
C ALA A 642 -23.54 9.71 -4.65
N ASN A 643 -23.14 9.28 -5.84
CA ASN A 643 -24.02 9.25 -7.01
C ASN A 643 -24.93 8.04 -6.89
N ILE A 644 -26.10 8.23 -6.26
CA ILE A 644 -27.11 7.18 -6.12
C ILE A 644 -28.06 7.31 -7.32
N ASP A 645 -28.15 6.24 -8.10
CA ASP A 645 -29.23 6.04 -9.06
C ASP A 645 -30.51 5.72 -8.26
N ALA A 646 -31.36 6.72 -8.06
CA ALA A 646 -32.66 6.59 -7.43
C ALA A 646 -33.76 6.24 -8.46
#